data_e0f442e20901da55e68b87d52bb204d6
#
_entry.id   e0f442e20901da55e68b87d52bb204d6
#
_cell.length_a   1.000
_cell.length_b   1.000
_cell.length_c   1.000
_cell.angle_alpha   90.00
_cell.angle_beta   90.00
_cell.angle_gamma   90.00
#
_symmetry.space_group_name_H-M   'P 1'
#
loop_
_entity.id
_entity.type
_entity.pdbx_description
1 polymer ?
#
loop_
_entity_poly.entity_id
_entity_poly.type
_entity_poly.pdbx_seq_one_letter_code
_entity_poly.pdbx_strand_id
1 'polypeptide(L)'
;MLLQQRKISVCIGALFGSLFLGSTASAQLSPPSDYGQKIGDVVVSATRSGTELKDMTQNTSVITSEDLQNAPNQTVDQVLKNQSSVFLNDQPYYEKDPTGQSINVRGLGNARTLVLIDGVPANDAMYGTVQWNLVPLSSIEDVEFIRGGVSNLYGNYGMGGVINIKTKKINDTGGEVSGSYGTFNTSNIAASKDLKVNDVLNLRISADLFNTDGYVQAANISPATSYPNRLKINGSYQNAPLLPGMGPEAAKSGNYRLQGDLKFSGDTTGFFNLGYHSMSNLTPGGYSGITKSTEESTFAGGVKTLIDADSDVKVNAFYENTSLWQQNATNPISSTTGTVTGPYYIGSNYNDPYYTLGASAQYTNNVKASLLDQVVLSADARQNSASNNSNTLSATGVSIGTAYAQGQQQFYGLMGQLKSKLDVIPLEATLAARVDQYQSQVPTYWSGGANGSNPLYTNAPNVSATKLSPNLGLLYQATKELDFRGAVYQGFHAPGLNNLIRSYGAPGSSYSFSNPALTPENMFGYELGSDYRWNSGFVQVTGYVAQVSNAVVATTMTPGSATWNSVCNAALQCSSTSTIYGNSQSLQSSGLELQAHYDISSKWATDGTYTHTNTVLTWLGAGVSPTLNPTGSQLGGVPQNMGTVGITYYPTSKANITANVRYIGNSWMDTQHTLPVPSYATLGARANYEMTPGTTLFLSVVNLLNRNYISYAASTSQTGYIVGQPQTVTVGARVVF
;
A
#
# COMPACT_ATOMS: atom_id res chain seq x y z
N MET A 1 14.20 22.10 -17.41
CA MET A 1 13.45 21.49 -16.30
C MET A 1 14.13 21.64 -14.96
N LEU A 2 15.41 21.29 -14.77
CA LEU A 2 16.17 21.49 -13.51
C LEU A 2 16.26 22.94 -13.03
N LEU A 3 16.22 23.93 -13.90
CA LEU A 3 16.25 25.36 -13.57
C LEU A 3 14.91 25.91 -13.03
N GLN A 4 13.78 25.28 -13.35
CA GLN A 4 12.46 25.65 -12.79
C GLN A 4 12.28 25.12 -11.36
N GLN A 5 12.77 23.93 -11.05
CA GLN A 5 12.68 23.37 -9.68
C GLN A 5 13.50 24.20 -8.68
N ARG A 6 14.67 24.72 -9.06
CA ARG A 6 15.44 25.61 -8.18
C ARG A 6 14.73 26.94 -7.85
N LYS A 7 13.95 27.48 -8.79
CA LYS A 7 13.21 28.74 -8.56
C LYS A 7 12.00 28.56 -7.63
N ILE A 8 11.32 27.41 -7.70
CA ILE A 8 10.17 27.10 -6.83
C ILE A 8 10.64 26.82 -5.40
N SER A 9 11.71 26.06 -5.21
CA SER A 9 12.26 25.78 -3.87
C SER A 9 12.75 27.06 -3.14
N VAL A 10 13.30 28.04 -3.84
CA VAL A 10 13.74 29.31 -3.25
C VAL A 10 12.55 30.19 -2.87
N CYS A 11 11.48 30.22 -3.67
CA CYS A 11 10.28 31.00 -3.33
C CYS A 11 9.52 30.45 -2.13
N ILE A 12 9.47 29.13 -1.96
CA ILE A 12 8.81 28.47 -0.82
C ILE A 12 9.60 28.68 0.48
N GLY A 13 10.92 28.61 0.44
CA GLY A 13 11.77 28.92 1.60
C GLY A 13 11.62 30.36 2.11
N ALA A 14 11.36 31.34 1.22
CA ALA A 14 11.14 32.73 1.59
C ALA A 14 9.73 32.99 2.18
N LEU A 15 8.72 32.25 1.76
CA LEU A 15 7.35 32.35 2.31
C LEU A 15 7.23 31.79 3.73
N PHE A 16 8.01 30.77 4.08
CA PHE A 16 7.98 30.17 5.42
C PHE A 16 8.83 30.94 6.45
N GLY A 17 9.83 31.68 6.03
CA GLY A 17 10.71 32.44 6.95
C GLY A 17 10.05 33.60 7.69
N SER A 18 8.90 34.10 7.26
CA SER A 18 8.21 35.27 7.83
C SER A 18 6.95 34.93 8.65
N LEU A 19 6.54 33.65 8.78
CA LEU A 19 5.28 33.24 9.41
C LEU A 19 5.43 32.70 10.84
N PHE A 20 6.64 32.73 11.44
CA PHE A 20 6.95 32.00 12.69
C PHE A 20 6.87 32.84 13.99
N LEU A 21 6.03 33.85 14.09
CA LEU A 21 5.83 34.60 15.35
C LEU A 21 4.38 34.41 15.84
N GLY A 22 4.16 33.45 16.76
CA GLY A 22 2.88 33.33 17.47
C GLY A 22 2.68 32.07 18.29
N SER A 23 2.34 32.25 19.53
CA SER A 23 1.83 31.37 20.62
C SER A 23 2.10 29.85 20.55
N THR A 24 2.75 29.35 21.60
CA THR A 24 3.02 27.92 21.87
C THR A 24 1.77 27.19 22.34
N ALA A 25 1.29 26.20 21.59
CA ALA A 25 0.34 25.21 22.07
C ALA A 25 1.09 24.03 22.71
N SER A 26 0.68 23.61 23.90
CA SER A 26 1.33 22.50 24.62
C SER A 26 0.75 21.17 24.14
N ALA A 27 1.51 20.39 23.38
CA ALA A 27 1.25 18.96 23.22
C ALA A 27 2.07 18.20 24.26
N GLN A 28 1.42 17.70 25.29
CA GLN A 28 2.05 16.95 26.36
C GLN A 28 2.09 15.47 26.00
N LEU A 29 3.26 14.81 26.14
CA LEU A 29 3.35 13.35 26.06
C LEU A 29 2.53 12.76 27.21
N SER A 30 1.45 12.04 26.89
CA SER A 30 0.58 11.47 27.91
C SER A 30 1.14 10.15 28.42
N PRO A 31 1.23 9.94 29.75
CA PRO A 31 1.50 8.61 30.29
C PRO A 31 0.34 7.67 29.99
N PRO A 32 0.57 6.35 29.91
CA PRO A 32 -0.50 5.37 29.69
C PRO A 32 -1.53 5.48 30.83
N SER A 33 -2.75 5.83 30.48
CA SER A 33 -3.90 5.73 31.33
C SER A 33 -5.13 5.53 30.46
N ASP A 34 -5.84 4.41 30.68
CA ASP A 34 -7.09 4.04 30.02
C ASP A 34 -7.00 3.82 28.48
N TYR A 35 -5.83 3.33 27.99
CA TYR A 35 -5.63 3.10 26.55
C TYR A 35 -6.66 2.12 25.97
N GLY A 36 -6.96 1.03 26.67
CA GLY A 36 -7.93 0.03 26.25
C GLY A 36 -9.36 0.56 26.14
N GLN A 37 -9.78 1.45 27.03
CA GLN A 37 -11.09 2.11 26.98
C GLN A 37 -11.12 3.21 25.92
N LYS A 38 -10.08 4.06 25.84
CA LYS A 38 -10.00 5.15 24.88
C LYS A 38 -10.00 4.68 23.43
N ILE A 39 -9.33 3.56 23.13
CA ILE A 39 -9.36 2.98 21.78
C ILE A 39 -10.73 2.41 21.44
N GLY A 40 -11.44 1.81 22.40
CA GLY A 40 -12.78 1.28 22.16
C GLY A 40 -13.79 2.34 21.68
N ASP A 41 -13.63 3.57 22.13
CA ASP A 41 -14.49 4.71 21.76
C ASP A 41 -14.03 5.46 20.49
N VAL A 42 -12.94 5.02 19.84
CA VAL A 42 -12.50 5.61 18.57
C VAL A 42 -13.48 5.28 17.47
N VAL A 43 -13.90 6.30 16.73
CA VAL A 43 -14.83 6.15 15.60
C VAL A 43 -14.06 5.81 14.33
N VAL A 44 -14.37 4.66 13.74
CA VAL A 44 -13.82 4.20 12.46
C VAL A 44 -14.67 4.75 11.33
N SER A 45 -14.10 5.61 10.51
CA SER A 45 -14.76 6.25 9.38
C SER A 45 -14.71 5.43 8.09
N ALA A 46 -13.78 4.47 8.01
CA ALA A 46 -13.66 3.54 6.89
C ALA A 46 -14.89 2.64 6.68
N THR A 47 -15.84 2.63 7.61
CA THR A 47 -17.16 1.98 7.46
C THR A 47 -18.17 2.82 6.67
N ARG A 48 -17.79 3.99 6.18
CA ARG A 48 -18.63 5.02 5.56
C ARG A 48 -19.61 5.72 6.51
N SER A 49 -20.03 5.10 7.60
CA SER A 49 -21.05 5.64 8.52
C SER A 49 -20.51 6.06 9.89
N GLY A 50 -19.22 5.91 10.14
CA GLY A 50 -18.64 6.14 11.46
C GLY A 50 -19.16 5.13 12.50
N THR A 51 -18.35 4.14 12.82
CA THR A 51 -18.68 3.08 13.79
C THR A 51 -17.62 3.10 14.88
N GLU A 52 -18.00 3.02 16.14
CA GLU A 52 -17.02 2.87 17.21
C GLU A 52 -16.24 1.56 17.04
N LEU A 53 -14.94 1.58 17.34
CA LEU A 53 -14.09 0.41 17.16
C LEU A 53 -14.59 -0.82 17.91
N LYS A 54 -15.19 -0.62 19.10
CA LYS A 54 -15.80 -1.71 19.89
C LYS A 54 -17.01 -2.36 19.23
N ASP A 55 -17.71 -1.62 18.33
CA ASP A 55 -18.91 -2.08 17.64
C ASP A 55 -18.61 -2.62 16.23
N MET A 56 -17.32 -2.86 15.94
CA MET A 56 -16.90 -3.41 14.65
C MET A 56 -17.16 -4.91 14.58
N THR A 57 -17.84 -5.35 13.52
CA THR A 57 -18.12 -6.77 13.26
C THR A 57 -16.96 -7.51 12.57
N GLN A 58 -16.02 -6.78 11.95
CA GLN A 58 -14.82 -7.31 11.30
C GLN A 58 -13.56 -6.97 12.11
N ASN A 59 -12.47 -7.73 11.88
CA ASN A 59 -11.20 -7.45 12.54
C ASN A 59 -10.67 -6.06 12.14
N THR A 60 -10.66 -5.15 13.10
CA THR A 60 -10.28 -3.75 12.88
C THR A 60 -9.25 -3.31 13.89
N SER A 61 -8.30 -2.50 13.44
CA SER A 61 -7.35 -1.81 14.30
C SER A 61 -7.22 -0.35 13.90
N VAL A 62 -6.89 0.49 14.87
CA VAL A 62 -6.55 1.89 14.67
C VAL A 62 -5.14 2.13 15.18
N ILE A 63 -4.29 2.72 14.35
CA ILE A 63 -2.94 3.14 14.68
C ILE A 63 -3.03 4.63 14.95
N THR A 64 -2.85 5.02 16.20
CA THR A 64 -3.01 6.42 16.63
C THR A 64 -1.80 7.28 16.22
N SER A 65 -1.97 8.61 16.31
CA SER A 65 -0.86 9.56 16.11
C SER A 65 0.30 9.30 17.08
N GLU A 66 0.00 8.85 18.32
CA GLU A 66 1.03 8.48 19.29
C GLU A 66 1.80 7.25 18.86
N ASP A 67 1.12 6.19 18.39
CA ASP A 67 1.76 4.98 17.86
C ASP A 67 2.68 5.31 16.67
N LEU A 68 2.22 6.18 15.77
CA LEU A 68 3.00 6.65 14.62
C LEU A 68 4.26 7.41 15.06
N GLN A 69 4.14 8.26 16.08
CA GLN A 69 5.26 9.04 16.60
C GLN A 69 6.25 8.21 17.42
N ASN A 70 5.79 7.15 18.06
CA ASN A 70 6.62 6.23 18.86
C ASN A 70 7.27 5.14 18.01
N ALA A 71 6.79 4.92 16.78
CA ALA A 71 7.38 3.95 15.87
C ALA A 71 8.80 4.37 15.43
N PRO A 72 9.77 3.45 15.36
CA PRO A 72 11.10 3.74 14.82
C PRO A 72 11.09 3.99 13.30
N ASN A 73 10.03 3.64 12.64
CA ASN A 73 9.85 3.73 11.19
C ASN A 73 9.53 5.15 10.72
N GLN A 74 9.82 5.47 9.45
CA GLN A 74 9.73 6.83 8.91
C GLN A 74 8.56 7.02 7.93
N THR A 75 7.90 5.94 7.51
CA THR A 75 6.75 5.98 6.58
C THR A 75 5.62 5.10 7.07
N VAL A 76 4.40 5.40 6.65
CA VAL A 76 3.18 4.73 7.14
C VAL A 76 3.15 3.24 6.79
N ASP A 77 3.59 2.85 5.61
CA ASP A 77 3.71 1.44 5.22
C ASP A 77 4.67 0.67 6.12
N GLN A 78 5.79 1.28 6.49
CA GLN A 78 6.75 0.69 7.42
C GLN A 78 6.18 0.54 8.84
N VAL A 79 5.24 1.40 9.26
CA VAL A 79 4.50 1.22 10.51
C VAL A 79 3.44 0.12 10.36
N LEU A 80 2.72 0.11 9.23
CA LEU A 80 1.70 -0.91 8.93
C LEU A 80 2.25 -2.34 8.94
N LYS A 81 3.51 -2.55 8.57
CA LYS A 81 4.12 -3.90 8.60
C LYS A 81 4.16 -4.55 9.99
N ASN A 82 4.00 -3.77 11.06
CA ASN A 82 3.93 -4.27 12.43
C ASN A 82 2.52 -4.74 12.82
N GLN A 83 1.52 -4.46 11.98
CA GLN A 83 0.14 -4.93 12.18
C GLN A 83 -0.01 -6.41 11.85
N SER A 84 -0.98 -7.07 12.49
CA SER A 84 -1.30 -8.46 12.17
C SER A 84 -1.71 -8.60 10.70
N SER A 85 -1.32 -9.71 10.07
CA SER A 85 -1.60 -10.08 8.67
C SER A 85 -1.06 -9.15 7.59
N VAL A 86 -0.18 -8.21 7.92
CA VAL A 86 0.45 -7.33 6.95
C VAL A 86 1.85 -7.81 6.61
N PHE A 87 2.06 -8.10 5.35
CA PHE A 87 3.37 -8.41 4.79
C PHE A 87 3.73 -7.41 3.71
N LEU A 88 4.92 -6.86 3.81
CA LEU A 88 5.53 -5.99 2.79
C LEU A 88 6.76 -6.66 2.22
N ASN A 89 7.04 -6.40 0.95
CA ASN A 89 8.29 -6.79 0.31
C ASN A 89 9.52 -6.09 0.92
N ASP A 90 9.29 -5.22 1.88
CA ASP A 90 10.28 -4.47 2.69
C ASP A 90 11.35 -3.78 1.83
N GLN A 91 10.94 -3.31 0.66
CA GLN A 91 11.76 -2.43 -0.16
C GLN A 91 11.96 -1.10 0.56
N PRO A 92 13.05 -0.39 0.33
CA PRO A 92 13.27 0.91 0.92
C PRO A 92 12.09 1.84 0.62
N TYR A 93 11.74 2.64 1.59
CA TYR A 93 10.61 3.56 1.49
C TYR A 93 10.74 4.61 0.36
N TYR A 94 11.91 4.79 -0.20
CA TYR A 94 12.19 5.65 -1.34
C TYR A 94 12.13 4.92 -2.69
N GLU A 95 12.15 3.59 -2.72
CA GLU A 95 11.87 2.80 -3.94
C GLU A 95 10.39 2.46 -4.01
N LYS A 96 9.54 3.46 -4.04
CA LYS A 96 8.10 3.28 -4.07
C LYS A 96 7.52 3.58 -5.43
N ASP A 97 8.04 2.89 -6.43
CA ASP A 97 7.35 2.91 -7.70
C ASP A 97 6.13 1.97 -7.70
N PRO A 98 5.24 2.13 -8.66
CA PRO A 98 4.07 1.30 -8.80
C PRO A 98 4.34 -0.20 -8.93
N THR A 99 5.56 -0.60 -9.31
CA THR A 99 5.92 -2.01 -9.49
C THR A 99 6.68 -2.59 -8.29
N GLY A 100 7.07 -1.76 -7.33
CA GLY A 100 7.93 -2.12 -6.21
C GLY A 100 7.17 -2.52 -4.95
N GLN A 101 6.78 -1.54 -4.17
CA GLN A 101 6.21 -1.75 -2.83
C GLN A 101 4.69 -1.90 -2.87
N SER A 102 4.21 -3.08 -2.58
CA SER A 102 2.79 -3.36 -2.39
C SER A 102 2.52 -3.87 -0.99
N ILE A 103 1.29 -3.71 -0.53
CA ILE A 103 0.82 -4.29 0.73
C ILE A 103 0.07 -5.58 0.47
N ASN A 104 0.47 -6.64 1.16
CA ASN A 104 -0.18 -7.94 1.10
C ASN A 104 -0.85 -8.21 2.45
N VAL A 105 -2.17 -8.30 2.44
CA VAL A 105 -2.98 -8.59 3.62
C VAL A 105 -3.49 -10.01 3.54
N ARG A 106 -3.35 -10.78 4.64
CA ARG A 106 -3.80 -12.18 4.74
C ARG A 106 -3.24 -13.12 3.65
N GLY A 107 -2.08 -12.80 3.06
CA GLY A 107 -1.48 -13.60 2.00
C GLY A 107 -2.24 -13.61 0.67
N LEU A 108 -3.21 -12.72 0.48
CA LEU A 108 -4.03 -12.66 -0.73
C LEU A 108 -3.29 -12.11 -1.96
N GLY A 109 -2.12 -11.53 -1.77
CA GLY A 109 -1.29 -10.94 -2.83
C GLY A 109 -1.48 -9.43 -2.98
N ASN A 110 -0.80 -8.89 -3.97
CA ASN A 110 -0.70 -7.46 -4.21
C ASN A 110 -1.97 -6.86 -4.81
N ALA A 111 -2.16 -5.54 -4.65
CA ALA A 111 -3.24 -4.75 -5.25
C ALA A 111 -4.67 -5.22 -4.89
N ARG A 112 -4.85 -6.04 -3.84
CA ARG A 112 -6.17 -6.52 -3.39
C ARG A 112 -6.64 -5.84 -2.10
N THR A 113 -5.88 -4.88 -1.59
CA THR A 113 -6.22 -4.06 -0.40
C THR A 113 -6.41 -2.61 -0.82
N LEU A 114 -7.54 -2.04 -0.46
CA LEU A 114 -7.85 -0.64 -0.73
C LEU A 114 -7.11 0.25 0.27
N VAL A 115 -6.49 1.30 -0.22
CA VAL A 115 -5.93 2.37 0.61
C VAL A 115 -6.66 3.66 0.31
N LEU A 116 -7.09 4.34 1.36
CA LEU A 116 -7.76 5.64 1.30
C LEU A 116 -6.88 6.69 1.99
N ILE A 117 -6.92 7.91 1.49
CA ILE A 117 -6.43 9.10 2.20
C ILE A 117 -7.64 10.03 2.36
N ASP A 118 -8.05 10.27 3.60
CA ASP A 118 -9.26 11.03 3.94
C ASP A 118 -10.53 10.52 3.22
N GLY A 119 -10.62 9.19 3.04
CA GLY A 119 -11.73 8.53 2.36
C GLY A 119 -11.67 8.52 0.83
N VAL A 120 -10.61 9.04 0.23
CA VAL A 120 -10.37 9.04 -1.24
C VAL A 120 -9.42 7.90 -1.59
N PRO A 121 -9.74 7.04 -2.59
CA PRO A 121 -8.86 5.98 -3.04
C PRO A 121 -7.49 6.49 -3.48
N ALA A 122 -6.41 5.87 -3.00
CA ALA A 122 -5.02 6.16 -3.32
C ALA A 122 -4.32 5.02 -4.07
N ASN A 123 -5.06 3.98 -4.46
CA ASN A 123 -4.51 2.92 -5.33
C ASN A 123 -4.45 3.44 -6.76
N ASP A 124 -3.25 3.46 -7.35
CA ASP A 124 -3.04 3.97 -8.69
C ASP A 124 -3.78 3.19 -9.78
N ALA A 125 -4.09 3.88 -10.89
CA ALA A 125 -4.87 3.33 -11.99
C ALA A 125 -4.14 2.23 -12.79
N MET A 126 -2.81 2.28 -12.84
CA MET A 126 -2.01 1.40 -13.70
C MET A 126 -1.72 0.06 -13.00
N TYR A 127 -1.21 0.09 -11.79
CA TYR A 127 -0.71 -1.09 -11.06
C TYR A 127 -1.58 -1.46 -9.85
N GLY A 128 -2.42 -0.55 -9.37
CA GLY A 128 -3.22 -0.72 -8.16
C GLY A 128 -2.42 -0.61 -6.86
N THR A 129 -1.20 -0.11 -6.92
CA THR A 129 -0.33 0.11 -5.77
C THR A 129 -0.49 1.51 -5.19
N VAL A 130 0.24 1.83 -4.13
CA VAL A 130 0.12 3.12 -3.43
C VAL A 130 1.49 3.78 -3.32
N GLN A 131 1.53 5.07 -3.59
CA GLN A 131 2.69 5.92 -3.33
C GLN A 131 2.70 6.32 -1.85
N TRP A 132 3.37 5.52 -1.01
CA TRP A 132 3.34 5.69 0.45
C TRP A 132 4.00 6.99 0.93
N ASN A 133 4.80 7.64 0.08
CA ASN A 133 5.43 8.92 0.39
C ASN A 133 4.49 10.13 0.26
N LEU A 134 3.26 9.94 -0.24
CA LEU A 134 2.28 11.03 -0.42
C LEU A 134 1.89 11.70 0.89
N VAL A 135 1.90 10.95 1.99
CA VAL A 135 1.46 11.46 3.29
C VAL A 135 2.59 11.30 4.31
N PRO A 136 3.25 12.40 4.71
CA PRO A 136 4.23 12.38 5.80
C PRO A 136 3.59 11.93 7.12
N LEU A 137 4.29 11.10 7.92
CA LEU A 137 3.79 10.63 9.22
C LEU A 137 3.36 11.77 10.14
N SER A 138 4.04 12.92 10.07
CA SER A 138 3.72 14.10 10.87
C SER A 138 2.34 14.68 10.57
N SER A 139 1.80 14.49 9.37
CA SER A 139 0.48 15.00 8.97
C SER A 139 -0.67 14.04 9.24
N ILE A 140 -0.39 12.82 9.73
CA ILE A 140 -1.41 11.79 9.97
C ILE A 140 -1.98 11.93 11.39
N GLU A 141 -3.30 11.89 11.51
CA GLU A 141 -4.03 11.82 12.79
C GLU A 141 -4.10 10.37 13.27
N ASP A 142 -4.62 9.47 12.45
CA ASP A 142 -4.68 8.04 12.69
C ASP A 142 -4.73 7.26 11.37
N VAL A 143 -4.53 5.94 11.47
CA VAL A 143 -4.71 5.00 10.36
C VAL A 143 -5.67 3.91 10.79
N GLU A 144 -6.82 3.85 10.16
CA GLU A 144 -7.85 2.84 10.37
C GLU A 144 -7.58 1.66 9.43
N PHE A 145 -7.60 0.45 9.96
CA PHE A 145 -7.37 -0.76 9.17
C PHE A 145 -8.45 -1.80 9.46
N ILE A 146 -9.34 -2.04 8.49
CA ILE A 146 -10.35 -3.11 8.50
C ILE A 146 -9.84 -4.24 7.63
N ARG A 147 -9.71 -5.45 8.18
CA ARG A 147 -9.28 -6.66 7.49
C ARG A 147 -10.45 -7.44 6.93
N GLY A 148 -10.21 -8.27 5.91
CA GLY A 148 -11.24 -9.04 5.23
C GLY A 148 -11.97 -8.25 4.16
N GLY A 149 -12.94 -8.89 3.49
CA GLY A 149 -13.62 -8.28 2.36
C GLY A 149 -14.49 -7.09 2.73
N VAL A 150 -14.23 -5.95 2.12
CA VAL A 150 -15.00 -4.69 2.26
C VAL A 150 -15.46 -4.14 0.90
N SER A 151 -15.52 -4.99 -0.11
CA SER A 151 -16.05 -4.59 -1.43
C SER A 151 -17.50 -4.15 -1.38
N ASN A 152 -18.26 -4.58 -0.37
CA ASN A 152 -19.61 -4.06 -0.10
C ASN A 152 -19.62 -2.55 0.17
N LEU A 153 -18.53 -1.96 0.66
CA LEU A 153 -18.43 -0.51 0.92
C LEU A 153 -17.84 0.23 -0.29
N TYR A 154 -16.76 -0.27 -0.87
CA TYR A 154 -15.91 0.49 -1.78
C TYR A 154 -15.73 -0.16 -3.17
N GLY A 155 -16.25 -1.38 -3.40
CA GLY A 155 -16.10 -2.10 -4.67
C GLY A 155 -14.67 -2.62 -4.87
N ASN A 156 -14.07 -2.26 -5.99
CA ASN A 156 -12.74 -2.71 -6.40
C ASN A 156 -11.64 -2.43 -5.35
N TYR A 157 -10.65 -3.31 -5.26
CA TYR A 157 -9.54 -3.37 -4.30
C TYR A 157 -9.92 -3.81 -2.88
N GLY A 158 -11.21 -3.86 -2.51
CA GLY A 158 -11.66 -4.19 -1.16
C GLY A 158 -11.64 -5.69 -0.79
N MET A 159 -10.82 -6.53 -1.44
CA MET A 159 -10.77 -7.97 -1.13
C MET A 159 -9.99 -8.28 0.15
N GLY A 160 -8.81 -7.70 0.33
CA GLY A 160 -7.94 -7.91 1.50
C GLY A 160 -8.31 -7.04 2.69
N GLY A 161 -9.08 -5.98 2.47
CA GLY A 161 -9.46 -5.01 3.47
C GLY A 161 -9.38 -3.57 2.97
N VAL A 162 -9.52 -2.63 3.90
CA VAL A 162 -9.32 -1.20 3.66
C VAL A 162 -8.40 -0.61 4.73
N ILE A 163 -7.47 0.22 4.29
CA ILE A 163 -6.61 1.06 5.12
C ILE A 163 -6.99 2.51 4.83
N ASN A 164 -7.48 3.24 5.82
CA ASN A 164 -7.84 4.64 5.68
C ASN A 164 -6.87 5.51 6.49
N ILE A 165 -6.06 6.30 5.80
CA ILE A 165 -5.11 7.24 6.38
C ILE A 165 -5.84 8.56 6.56
N LYS A 166 -6.04 8.98 7.81
CA LYS A 166 -6.69 10.25 8.14
C LYS A 166 -5.64 11.32 8.42
N THR A 167 -5.75 12.46 7.76
CA THR A 167 -4.89 13.59 8.05
C THR A 167 -5.41 14.41 9.22
N LYS A 168 -4.51 15.10 9.92
CA LYS A 168 -4.86 15.95 11.07
C LYS A 168 -5.85 17.04 10.66
N LYS A 169 -6.83 17.30 11.52
CA LYS A 169 -7.80 18.40 11.34
C LYS A 169 -7.09 19.74 11.25
N ILE A 170 -7.66 20.66 10.47
CA ILE A 170 -7.17 22.02 10.34
C ILE A 170 -7.66 22.82 11.54
N ASN A 171 -6.75 23.47 12.25
CA ASN A 171 -7.07 24.39 13.36
C ASN A 171 -7.23 25.83 12.86
N ASP A 172 -7.79 26.69 13.69
CA ASP A 172 -7.86 28.13 13.39
C ASP A 172 -6.46 28.77 13.24
N THR A 173 -5.53 28.32 14.06
CA THR A 173 -4.12 28.76 14.03
C THR A 173 -3.24 27.61 14.48
N GLY A 174 -1.98 27.70 14.18
CA GLY A 174 -0.98 26.73 14.60
C GLY A 174 -0.12 26.27 13.44
N GLY A 175 0.72 25.31 13.69
CA GLY A 175 1.60 24.74 12.68
C GLY A 175 2.56 23.74 13.28
N GLU A 176 3.30 23.09 12.40
CA GLU A 176 4.31 22.12 12.76
C GLU A 176 5.51 22.28 11.83
N VAL A 177 6.70 22.18 12.40
CA VAL A 177 7.94 22.02 11.64
C VAL A 177 8.68 20.84 12.21
N SER A 178 9.16 19.96 11.34
CA SER A 178 10.02 18.85 11.74
C SER A 178 11.22 18.75 10.80
N GLY A 179 12.35 18.34 11.36
CA GLY A 179 13.56 18.05 10.61
C GLY A 179 14.27 16.85 11.16
N SER A 180 14.82 16.03 10.29
CA SER A 180 15.62 14.87 10.68
C SER A 180 16.78 14.62 9.75
N TYR A 181 17.83 14.00 10.29
CA TYR A 181 19.02 13.59 9.56
C TYR A 181 19.51 12.25 10.07
N GLY A 182 20.02 11.40 9.18
CA GLY A 182 20.42 10.06 9.57
C GLY A 182 21.37 9.38 8.59
N THR A 183 21.55 8.08 8.82
CA THR A 183 22.38 7.18 8.02
C THR A 183 22.04 7.31 6.53
N PHE A 184 23.01 7.07 5.66
CA PHE A 184 22.92 7.23 4.21
C PHE A 184 22.63 8.66 3.75
N ASN A 185 23.11 9.66 4.51
CA ASN A 185 22.86 11.07 4.22
C ASN A 185 21.36 11.37 4.06
N THR A 186 20.53 10.60 4.81
CA THR A 186 19.07 10.72 4.72
C THR A 186 18.63 11.97 5.48
N SER A 187 17.90 12.85 4.83
CA SER A 187 17.31 14.06 5.41
C SER A 187 15.83 14.14 5.07
N ASN A 188 15.02 14.57 6.04
CA ASN A 188 13.63 14.92 5.85
C ASN A 188 13.35 16.25 6.54
N ILE A 189 12.64 17.14 5.86
CA ILE A 189 12.16 18.43 6.40
C ILE A 189 10.69 18.54 6.03
N ALA A 190 9.84 18.68 7.03
CA ALA A 190 8.41 18.92 6.83
C ALA A 190 7.95 20.16 7.58
N ALA A 191 7.04 20.90 6.98
CA ALA A 191 6.43 22.07 7.58
C ALA A 191 4.95 22.14 7.21
N SER A 192 4.13 22.60 8.17
CA SER A 192 2.72 22.92 7.94
C SER A 192 2.30 24.15 8.72
N LYS A 193 1.33 24.90 8.19
CA LYS A 193 0.74 26.07 8.83
C LYS A 193 -0.75 26.07 8.63
N ASP A 194 -1.48 26.22 9.73
CA ASP A 194 -2.93 26.40 9.77
C ASP A 194 -3.25 27.90 9.84
N LEU A 195 -4.23 28.31 9.07
CA LEU A 195 -4.63 29.69 8.90
C LEU A 195 -6.17 29.79 8.90
N LYS A 196 -6.74 30.56 9.81
CA LYS A 196 -8.13 31.00 9.70
C LYS A 196 -8.19 32.18 8.73
N VAL A 197 -8.76 31.97 7.55
CA VAL A 197 -8.93 33.02 6.55
C VAL A 197 -10.13 33.92 6.92
N ASN A 198 -11.23 33.28 7.31
CA ASN A 198 -12.46 33.91 7.81
C ASN A 198 -13.33 32.89 8.54
N ASP A 199 -14.59 33.21 8.88
CA ASP A 199 -15.48 32.29 9.58
C ASP A 199 -15.99 31.14 8.72
N VAL A 200 -15.78 31.19 7.41
CA VAL A 200 -16.17 30.14 6.45
C VAL A 200 -15.03 29.23 6.10
N LEU A 201 -13.77 29.70 6.09
CA LEU A 201 -12.63 28.99 5.52
C LEU A 201 -11.45 28.94 6.47
N ASN A 202 -11.04 27.74 6.84
CA ASN A 202 -9.73 27.43 7.41
C ASN A 202 -8.85 26.75 6.35
N LEU A 203 -7.57 27.10 6.30
CA LEU A 203 -6.59 26.54 5.37
C LEU A 203 -5.44 25.88 6.11
N ARG A 204 -4.88 24.84 5.53
CA ARG A 204 -3.55 24.30 5.84
C ARG A 204 -2.70 24.30 4.59
N ILE A 205 -1.50 24.86 4.70
CA ILE A 205 -0.44 24.74 3.70
C ILE A 205 0.63 23.84 4.29
N SER A 206 1.07 22.84 3.55
CA SER A 206 2.14 21.94 4.00
C SER A 206 3.12 21.60 2.88
N ALA A 207 4.37 21.34 3.28
CA ALA A 207 5.42 20.84 2.41
C ALA A 207 6.27 19.82 3.17
N ASP A 208 6.74 18.79 2.44
CA ASP A 208 7.66 17.75 2.92
C ASP A 208 8.73 17.54 1.86
N LEU A 209 9.99 17.54 2.26
CA LEU A 209 11.15 17.35 1.40
C LEU A 209 12.01 16.22 1.95
N PHE A 210 12.26 15.22 1.14
CA PHE A 210 13.05 14.06 1.49
C PHE A 210 14.22 13.88 0.53
N ASN A 211 15.38 13.47 1.07
CA ASN A 211 16.56 13.09 0.29
C ASN A 211 17.33 11.97 0.98
N THR A 212 17.87 11.03 0.22
CA THR A 212 18.76 9.98 0.70
C THR A 212 19.74 9.55 -0.37
N ASP A 213 20.96 9.16 0.04
CA ASP A 213 21.90 8.45 -0.82
C ASP A 213 21.58 6.95 -0.91
N GLY A 214 20.73 6.45 0.00
CA GLY A 214 20.25 5.07 0.03
C GLY A 214 21.31 4.03 0.33
N TYR A 215 20.92 2.76 0.16
CA TYR A 215 21.80 1.61 0.31
C TYR A 215 21.63 0.62 -0.83
N VAL A 216 22.57 -0.31 -0.97
CA VAL A 216 22.50 -1.36 -2.01
C VAL A 216 21.53 -2.43 -1.56
N GLN A 217 20.43 -2.60 -2.32
CA GLN A 217 19.38 -3.56 -2.01
C GLN A 217 19.60 -4.93 -2.60
N ALA A 218 20.22 -5.00 -3.77
CA ALA A 218 20.36 -6.25 -4.48
C ALA A 218 21.51 -7.07 -3.93
N ALA A 219 21.19 -8.25 -3.42
CA ALA A 219 22.18 -9.31 -3.34
C ALA A 219 22.06 -10.12 -4.64
N ASN A 220 23.06 -10.05 -5.49
CA ASN A 220 23.11 -10.90 -6.69
C ASN A 220 23.40 -12.34 -6.26
N ILE A 221 22.36 -13.09 -5.93
CA ILE A 221 22.43 -14.47 -5.48
C ILE A 221 21.89 -15.32 -6.61
N SER A 222 22.80 -15.90 -7.40
CA SER A 222 22.43 -16.92 -8.37
C SER A 222 22.29 -18.26 -7.66
N PRO A 223 21.13 -18.95 -7.72
CA PRO A 223 21.04 -20.34 -7.33
C PRO A 223 21.72 -21.28 -8.33
N ALA A 224 22.17 -20.76 -9.47
CA ALA A 224 22.89 -21.56 -10.45
C ALA A 224 24.12 -22.20 -9.82
N THR A 225 24.35 -23.44 -10.17
CA THR A 225 25.47 -24.28 -9.75
C THR A 225 26.86 -23.65 -9.93
N SER A 226 26.99 -22.60 -10.74
CA SER A 226 28.18 -21.80 -10.99
C SER A 226 28.59 -20.84 -9.86
N TYR A 227 27.74 -20.63 -8.83
CA TYR A 227 28.04 -19.79 -7.68
C TYR A 227 27.75 -20.46 -6.32
N PRO A 228 28.29 -21.67 -6.07
CA PRO A 228 27.91 -22.47 -4.89
C PRO A 228 28.31 -21.83 -3.55
N ASN A 229 29.15 -20.80 -3.55
CA ASN A 229 29.69 -20.19 -2.35
C ASN A 229 29.00 -18.88 -1.91
N ARG A 230 27.99 -18.41 -2.61
CA ARG A 230 27.37 -17.11 -2.36
C ARG A 230 26.10 -17.12 -1.49
N LEU A 231 25.50 -18.27 -1.33
CA LEU A 231 24.40 -18.49 -0.37
C LEU A 231 24.87 -19.46 0.71
N LYS A 232 25.53 -18.97 1.74
CA LYS A 232 25.56 -19.71 3.01
C LYS A 232 24.31 -19.34 3.76
N ILE A 233 23.35 -20.26 3.78
CA ILE A 233 22.02 -20.17 4.46
C ILE A 233 22.17 -19.98 6.00
N ASN A 234 23.36 -19.82 6.52
CA ASN A 234 23.67 -19.64 7.94
C ASN A 234 23.68 -18.17 8.41
N GLY A 235 22.98 -17.28 7.71
CA GLY A 235 22.82 -15.88 8.14
C GLY A 235 24.00 -14.94 7.85
N SER A 236 25.04 -15.39 7.14
CA SER A 236 26.14 -14.55 6.67
C SER A 236 26.12 -14.47 5.15
N TYR A 237 25.75 -13.33 4.62
CA TYR A 237 25.92 -13.06 3.18
C TYR A 237 27.40 -12.84 2.92
N GLN A 238 27.99 -13.64 2.05
CA GLN A 238 29.28 -13.31 1.47
C GLN A 238 29.10 -12.10 0.57
N ASN A 239 29.97 -11.12 0.62
CA ASN A 239 30.00 -9.95 -0.24
C ASN A 239 30.01 -10.39 -1.72
N ALA A 240 28.84 -10.48 -2.35
CA ALA A 240 28.76 -10.65 -3.78
C ALA A 240 29.29 -9.36 -4.43
N PRO A 241 30.19 -9.43 -5.40
CA PRO A 241 30.58 -8.23 -6.13
C PRO A 241 29.31 -7.66 -6.80
N LEU A 242 29.09 -6.36 -6.60
CA LEU A 242 28.03 -5.63 -7.29
C LEU A 242 28.26 -5.78 -8.79
N LEU A 243 27.16 -5.93 -9.54
CA LEU A 243 27.27 -5.84 -11.00
C LEU A 243 27.72 -4.42 -11.38
N PRO A 244 28.50 -4.27 -12.46
CA PRO A 244 28.86 -2.95 -12.96
C PRO A 244 27.61 -2.08 -13.17
N GLY A 245 27.61 -0.88 -12.61
CA GLY A 245 26.47 0.04 -12.65
C GLY A 245 25.46 -0.10 -11.51
N MET A 246 25.56 -1.10 -10.65
CA MET A 246 24.79 -1.17 -9.41
C MET A 246 25.45 -0.33 -8.32
N GLY A 247 24.62 0.39 -7.59
CA GLY A 247 25.04 1.26 -6.49
C GLY A 247 23.95 1.41 -5.45
N PRO A 248 24.16 2.28 -4.43
CA PRO A 248 23.10 2.66 -3.51
C PRO A 248 21.95 3.34 -4.26
N GLU A 249 20.72 3.08 -3.83
CA GLU A 249 19.54 3.72 -4.40
C GLU A 249 19.33 5.10 -3.79
N ALA A 250 19.85 6.12 -4.45
CA ALA A 250 19.61 7.50 -4.05
C ALA A 250 18.25 8.00 -4.56
N ALA A 251 17.51 8.69 -3.70
CA ALA A 251 16.20 9.22 -4.04
C ALA A 251 15.97 10.61 -3.46
N LYS A 252 15.12 11.38 -4.16
CA LYS A 252 14.58 12.66 -3.68
C LYS A 252 13.07 12.64 -3.89
N SER A 253 12.34 13.19 -2.91
CA SER A 253 10.91 13.45 -3.08
C SER A 253 10.50 14.78 -2.47
N GLY A 254 9.40 15.32 -2.98
CA GLY A 254 8.75 16.51 -2.46
C GLY A 254 7.24 16.36 -2.50
N ASN A 255 6.57 16.69 -1.40
CA ASN A 255 5.13 16.77 -1.28
C ASN A 255 4.74 18.20 -0.96
N TYR A 256 3.72 18.71 -1.62
CA TYR A 256 3.14 20.03 -1.40
C TYR A 256 1.64 19.89 -1.36
N ARG A 257 1.00 20.42 -0.31
CA ARG A 257 -0.45 20.34 -0.14
C ARG A 257 -1.06 21.65 0.27
N LEU A 258 -2.24 21.92 -0.25
CA LEU A 258 -3.17 22.94 0.19
C LEU A 258 -4.48 22.28 0.53
N GLN A 259 -4.86 22.35 1.79
CA GLN A 259 -6.11 21.79 2.31
C GLN A 259 -6.99 22.90 2.84
N GLY A 260 -8.30 22.76 2.70
CA GLY A 260 -9.26 23.72 3.23
C GLY A 260 -10.47 23.04 3.83
N ASP A 261 -10.87 23.52 5.01
CA ASP A 261 -12.14 23.20 5.66
C ASP A 261 -13.08 24.39 5.50
N LEU A 262 -14.29 24.10 5.04
CA LEU A 262 -15.32 25.08 4.72
C LEU A 262 -16.53 24.89 5.66
N LYS A 263 -17.00 25.97 6.25
CA LYS A 263 -18.21 26.01 7.07
C LYS A 263 -19.21 26.98 6.43
N PHE A 264 -20.03 26.47 5.51
CA PHE A 264 -21.01 27.29 4.78
C PHE A 264 -22.18 27.72 5.67
N SER A 265 -22.60 26.84 6.61
CA SER A 265 -23.64 27.10 7.59
C SER A 265 -23.45 26.19 8.81
N GLY A 266 -24.37 26.23 9.79
CA GLY A 266 -24.38 25.28 10.92
C GLY A 266 -24.55 23.84 10.48
N ASP A 267 -25.27 23.60 9.39
CA ASP A 267 -25.63 22.28 8.89
C ASP A 267 -24.80 21.83 7.68
N THR A 268 -24.07 22.73 7.04
CA THR A 268 -23.34 22.44 5.80
C THR A 268 -21.85 22.76 5.95
N THR A 269 -21.04 21.72 5.78
CA THR A 269 -19.57 21.80 5.79
C THR A 269 -19.00 21.26 4.48
N GLY A 270 -17.81 21.66 4.13
CA GLY A 270 -17.10 21.15 2.98
C GLY A 270 -15.61 21.05 3.25
N PHE A 271 -14.91 20.42 2.33
CA PHE A 271 -13.45 20.36 2.34
C PHE A 271 -12.92 20.37 0.92
N PHE A 272 -11.66 20.75 0.77
CA PHE A 272 -10.88 20.47 -0.42
C PHE A 272 -9.44 20.14 -0.06
N ASN A 273 -8.79 19.39 -0.93
CA ASN A 273 -7.40 18.99 -0.83
C ASN A 273 -6.76 19.05 -2.23
N LEU A 274 -5.71 19.85 -2.37
CA LEU A 274 -4.88 19.93 -3.56
C LEU A 274 -3.50 19.41 -3.18
N GLY A 275 -2.97 18.47 -3.94
CA GLY A 275 -1.67 17.87 -3.71
C GLY A 275 -0.81 17.87 -4.97
N TYR A 276 0.48 18.05 -4.79
CA TYR A 276 1.50 17.77 -5.78
C TYR A 276 2.62 16.98 -5.14
N HIS A 277 2.95 15.85 -5.75
CA HIS A 277 4.05 14.99 -5.35
C HIS A 277 5.02 14.84 -6.50
N SER A 278 6.32 14.85 -6.18
CA SER A 278 7.37 14.46 -7.12
C SER A 278 8.38 13.57 -6.43
N MET A 279 8.79 12.52 -7.13
CA MET A 279 9.83 11.60 -6.67
C MET A 279 10.78 11.27 -7.81
N SER A 280 12.07 11.17 -7.52
CA SER A 280 13.05 10.67 -8.48
C SER A 280 14.12 9.84 -7.79
N ASN A 281 14.44 8.70 -8.39
CA ASN A 281 15.62 7.92 -8.08
C ASN A 281 16.76 8.41 -8.95
N LEU A 282 17.86 8.84 -8.34
CA LEU A 282 18.95 9.55 -9.01
C LEU A 282 20.05 8.64 -9.51
N THR A 283 20.11 7.41 -8.99
CA THR A 283 21.10 6.42 -9.39
C THR A 283 20.40 5.14 -9.80
N PRO A 284 20.93 4.44 -10.82
CA PRO A 284 20.50 3.08 -11.12
C PRO A 284 20.90 2.19 -9.96
N GLY A 285 20.03 2.06 -9.00
CA GLY A 285 20.19 1.19 -7.84
C GLY A 285 19.52 -0.14 -8.04
N GLY A 286 19.63 -0.98 -7.04
CA GLY A 286 18.92 -2.22 -6.96
C GLY A 286 19.27 -3.24 -8.01
N TYR A 287 18.33 -4.14 -8.15
CA TYR A 287 18.48 -5.36 -8.92
C TYR A 287 18.57 -5.16 -10.45
N SER A 288 17.91 -4.17 -11.00
CA SER A 288 17.79 -3.95 -12.44
C SER A 288 18.44 -2.66 -12.95
N GLY A 289 19.09 -1.88 -12.08
CA GLY A 289 19.62 -0.58 -12.48
C GLY A 289 18.52 0.36 -12.99
N ILE A 290 17.43 0.49 -12.25
CA ILE A 290 16.26 1.26 -12.65
C ILE A 290 16.40 2.71 -12.17
N THR A 291 16.24 3.65 -13.08
CA THR A 291 16.07 5.07 -12.76
C THR A 291 14.61 5.45 -13.00
N LYS A 292 13.98 6.10 -12.04
CA LYS A 292 12.55 6.42 -12.07
C LYS A 292 12.30 7.87 -11.71
N SER A 293 11.22 8.41 -12.24
CA SER A 293 10.68 9.71 -11.83
C SER A 293 9.16 9.62 -11.88
N THR A 294 8.51 10.03 -10.80
CA THR A 294 7.06 10.09 -10.70
C THR A 294 6.66 11.53 -10.36
N GLU A 295 5.70 12.05 -11.07
CA GLU A 295 5.02 13.31 -10.76
C GLU A 295 3.52 13.03 -10.65
N GLU A 296 2.91 13.45 -9.55
CA GLU A 296 1.51 13.22 -9.27
C GLU A 296 0.84 14.51 -8.82
N SER A 297 -0.34 14.78 -9.37
CA SER A 297 -1.21 15.88 -8.96
C SER A 297 -2.55 15.31 -8.51
N THR A 298 -2.99 15.72 -7.33
CA THR A 298 -4.24 15.26 -6.73
C THR A 298 -5.16 16.42 -6.44
N PHE A 299 -6.45 16.18 -6.63
CA PHE A 299 -7.54 17.03 -6.16
C PHE A 299 -8.59 16.15 -5.49
N ALA A 300 -9.06 16.55 -4.33
CA ALA A 300 -10.23 15.96 -3.70
C ALA A 300 -11.08 17.08 -3.09
N GLY A 301 -12.38 16.92 -3.09
CA GLY A 301 -13.28 17.87 -2.44
C GLY A 301 -14.64 17.24 -2.16
N GLY A 302 -15.32 17.77 -1.18
CA GLY A 302 -16.64 17.28 -0.80
C GLY A 302 -17.43 18.26 0.02
N VAL A 303 -18.73 17.97 0.10
CA VAL A 303 -19.69 18.70 0.91
C VAL A 303 -20.51 17.70 1.70
N LYS A 304 -20.73 17.99 2.98
CA LYS A 304 -21.65 17.28 3.86
C LYS A 304 -22.71 18.26 4.34
N THR A 305 -23.98 17.88 4.20
CA THR A 305 -25.14 18.66 4.68
C THR A 305 -26.01 17.79 5.58
N LEU A 306 -26.32 18.28 6.78
CA LEU A 306 -27.37 17.71 7.61
C LEU A 306 -28.73 18.08 7.00
N ILE A 307 -29.58 17.08 6.80
CA ILE A 307 -30.96 17.28 6.36
C ILE A 307 -31.84 17.56 7.56
N ASP A 308 -31.60 16.82 8.64
CA ASP A 308 -32.20 16.94 9.95
C ASP A 308 -31.23 16.42 11.04
N ALA A 309 -31.69 16.29 12.29
CA ALA A 309 -30.87 15.86 13.42
C ALA A 309 -30.30 14.43 13.27
N ASP A 310 -30.95 13.60 12.48
CA ASP A 310 -30.63 12.16 12.34
C ASP A 310 -30.15 11.77 10.94
N SER A 311 -30.18 12.70 9.97
CA SER A 311 -29.80 12.37 8.58
C SER A 311 -28.87 13.37 7.94
N ASP A 312 -27.97 12.86 7.09
CA ASP A 312 -27.04 13.66 6.30
C ASP A 312 -26.86 13.13 4.87
N VAL A 313 -26.46 14.05 4.00
CA VAL A 313 -25.97 13.75 2.65
C VAL A 313 -24.53 14.22 2.54
N LYS A 314 -23.67 13.37 1.99
CA LYS A 314 -22.27 13.66 1.68
C LYS A 314 -22.03 13.42 0.19
N VAL A 315 -21.41 14.38 -0.49
CA VAL A 315 -20.98 14.26 -1.88
C VAL A 315 -19.49 14.55 -1.95
N ASN A 316 -18.73 13.69 -2.63
CA ASN A 316 -17.29 13.86 -2.84
C ASN A 316 -16.95 13.69 -4.33
N ALA A 317 -15.91 14.38 -4.77
CA ALA A 317 -15.26 14.15 -6.05
C ALA A 317 -13.75 14.20 -5.89
N PHE A 318 -13.04 13.45 -6.74
CA PHE A 318 -11.59 13.44 -6.72
C PHE A 318 -11.02 13.23 -8.12
N TYR A 319 -9.81 13.71 -8.31
CA TYR A 319 -9.00 13.53 -9.51
C TYR A 319 -7.55 13.33 -9.10
N GLU A 320 -6.92 12.32 -9.70
CA GLU A 320 -5.50 12.02 -9.55
C GLU A 320 -4.92 11.85 -10.94
N ASN A 321 -3.77 12.46 -11.19
CA ASN A 321 -3.05 12.35 -12.45
C ASN A 321 -1.58 12.13 -12.17
N THR A 322 -1.03 11.04 -12.69
CA THR A 322 0.35 10.61 -12.48
C THR A 322 1.07 10.46 -13.81
N SER A 323 2.30 10.89 -13.84
CA SER A 323 3.26 10.60 -14.92
C SER A 323 4.42 9.81 -14.34
N LEU A 324 4.58 8.58 -14.77
CA LEU A 324 5.71 7.72 -14.42
C LEU A 324 6.67 7.64 -15.60
N TRP A 325 7.92 8.02 -15.38
CA TRP A 325 9.02 7.78 -16.30
C TRP A 325 10.02 6.82 -15.67
N GLN A 326 10.50 5.84 -16.46
CA GLN A 326 11.41 4.81 -15.98
C GLN A 326 12.41 4.42 -17.06
N GLN A 327 13.68 4.22 -16.66
CA GLN A 327 14.71 3.59 -17.46
C GLN A 327 15.18 2.31 -16.79
N ASN A 328 15.19 1.22 -17.52
CA ASN A 328 15.75 -0.04 -17.06
C ASN A 328 17.12 -0.25 -17.69
N ALA A 329 18.06 -0.55 -16.83
CA ALA A 329 19.39 -0.92 -17.27
C ALA A 329 19.48 -2.40 -17.62
N THR A 330 20.32 -2.71 -18.57
CA THR A 330 20.66 -4.07 -18.92
C THR A 330 22.12 -4.31 -18.59
N ASN A 331 22.36 -5.32 -17.76
CA ASN A 331 23.68 -5.87 -17.53
C ASN A 331 23.83 -7.11 -18.44
N PRO A 332 24.68 -7.09 -19.44
CA PRO A 332 24.92 -8.26 -20.25
C PRO A 332 25.68 -9.30 -19.42
N ILE A 333 24.95 -10.26 -18.87
CA ILE A 333 25.47 -11.36 -18.06
C ILE A 333 25.20 -12.67 -18.80
N SER A 334 26.21 -13.49 -18.94
CA SER A 334 26.04 -14.85 -19.44
C SER A 334 25.13 -15.65 -18.49
N SER A 335 24.01 -16.13 -19.00
CA SER A 335 23.10 -17.01 -18.24
C SER A 335 23.75 -18.34 -17.83
N THR A 336 24.80 -18.75 -18.53
CA THR A 336 25.51 -20.01 -18.30
C THR A 336 26.63 -19.86 -17.28
N THR A 337 27.39 -18.77 -17.34
CA THR A 337 28.58 -18.57 -16.48
C THR A 337 28.40 -17.52 -15.43
N GLY A 338 27.34 -16.70 -15.50
CA GLY A 338 27.11 -15.56 -14.63
C GLY A 338 28.19 -14.48 -14.73
N THR A 339 29.03 -14.53 -15.77
CA THR A 339 30.07 -13.51 -16.01
C THR A 339 29.48 -12.34 -16.79
N VAL A 340 29.95 -11.13 -16.48
CA VAL A 340 29.62 -9.93 -17.26
C VAL A 340 30.26 -10.03 -18.62
N THR A 341 29.43 -9.99 -19.68
CA THR A 341 29.89 -10.16 -21.09
C THR A 341 30.02 -8.85 -21.85
N GLY A 342 29.65 -7.74 -21.24
CA GLY A 342 29.73 -6.42 -21.88
C GLY A 342 29.46 -5.26 -20.88
N PRO A 343 29.56 -4.02 -21.34
CA PRO A 343 29.27 -2.85 -20.50
C PRO A 343 27.74 -2.75 -20.21
N TYR A 344 27.44 -2.20 -19.07
CA TYR A 344 26.09 -1.78 -18.68
C TYR A 344 25.56 -0.73 -19.69
N TYR A 345 24.28 -0.85 -20.05
CA TYR A 345 23.59 0.11 -20.92
C TYR A 345 22.10 0.23 -20.57
N ILE A 346 21.45 1.32 -20.98
CA ILE A 346 20.01 1.47 -20.84
C ILE A 346 19.33 0.60 -21.90
N GLY A 347 18.67 -0.47 -21.45
CA GLY A 347 18.02 -1.44 -22.35
C GLY A 347 16.58 -1.10 -22.67
N SER A 348 15.90 -0.26 -21.86
CA SER A 348 14.55 0.21 -22.14
C SER A 348 14.22 1.50 -21.41
N ASN A 349 13.26 2.25 -21.94
CA ASN A 349 12.63 3.35 -21.27
C ASN A 349 11.10 3.27 -21.43
N TYR A 350 10.37 3.80 -20.44
CA TYR A 350 8.91 3.83 -20.40
C TYR A 350 8.47 5.23 -20.01
N ASN A 351 7.30 5.60 -20.54
CA ASN A 351 6.54 6.76 -20.07
C ASN A 351 5.08 6.33 -19.96
N ASP A 352 4.60 6.23 -18.73
CA ASP A 352 3.29 5.70 -18.37
C ASP A 352 2.48 6.80 -17.67
N PRO A 353 1.78 7.68 -18.43
CA PRO A 353 0.80 8.58 -17.84
C PRO A 353 -0.49 7.83 -17.53
N TYR A 354 -1.06 8.10 -16.36
CA TYR A 354 -2.35 7.57 -15.95
C TYR A 354 -3.12 8.54 -15.06
N TYR A 355 -4.45 8.39 -15.04
CA TYR A 355 -5.30 9.19 -14.17
C TYR A 355 -6.48 8.38 -13.62
N THR A 356 -6.98 8.82 -12.47
CA THR A 356 -8.24 8.38 -11.88
C THR A 356 -9.13 9.59 -11.67
N LEU A 357 -10.40 9.47 -12.05
CA LEU A 357 -11.45 10.44 -11.76
C LEU A 357 -12.59 9.70 -11.07
N GLY A 358 -13.13 10.26 -9.99
CA GLY A 358 -14.25 9.64 -9.30
C GLY A 358 -15.14 10.63 -8.58
N ALA A 359 -16.37 10.18 -8.33
CA ALA A 359 -17.34 10.89 -7.51
C ALA A 359 -18.20 9.89 -6.72
N SER A 360 -18.68 10.31 -5.56
CA SER A 360 -19.58 9.53 -4.73
C SER A 360 -20.63 10.41 -4.06
N ALA A 361 -21.82 9.87 -3.88
CA ALA A 361 -22.89 10.45 -3.08
C ALA A 361 -23.35 9.42 -2.05
N GLN A 362 -23.57 9.86 -0.83
CA GLN A 362 -24.01 9.02 0.27
C GLN A 362 -25.10 9.71 1.07
N TYR A 363 -26.12 8.95 1.43
CA TYR A 363 -27.14 9.33 2.40
C TYR A 363 -27.01 8.43 3.63
N THR A 364 -27.02 9.03 4.81
CA THR A 364 -27.00 8.34 6.10
C THR A 364 -28.20 8.78 6.92
N ASN A 365 -28.91 7.83 7.55
CA ASN A 365 -30.02 8.10 8.46
C ASN A 365 -29.92 7.20 9.70
N ASN A 366 -29.92 7.80 10.89
CA ASN A 366 -29.99 7.14 12.19
C ASN A 366 -31.45 6.97 12.57
N VAL A 367 -32.04 5.85 12.22
CA VAL A 367 -33.51 5.62 12.23
C VAL A 367 -34.11 5.55 13.64
N LYS A 368 -33.37 5.11 14.66
CA LYS A 368 -33.81 4.95 16.06
C LYS A 368 -35.09 4.11 16.21
N ALA A 369 -35.31 3.11 15.37
CA ALA A 369 -36.41 2.17 15.49
C ALA A 369 -35.98 0.92 16.27
N SER A 370 -36.89 0.18 16.85
CA SER A 370 -36.61 -0.95 17.74
C SER A 370 -35.77 -2.07 17.17
N LEU A 371 -35.67 -2.16 15.83
CA LEU A 371 -34.88 -3.19 15.13
C LEU A 371 -33.95 -2.62 14.05
N LEU A 372 -33.86 -1.30 13.93
CA LEU A 372 -33.07 -0.64 12.89
C LEU A 372 -32.50 0.67 13.43
N ASP A 373 -31.18 0.71 13.58
CA ASP A 373 -30.48 1.89 14.10
C ASP A 373 -30.05 2.84 13.00
N GLN A 374 -29.59 2.29 11.86
CA GLN A 374 -29.00 3.11 10.81
C GLN A 374 -29.23 2.51 9.42
N VAL A 375 -29.46 3.38 8.45
CA VAL A 375 -29.49 3.10 7.02
C VAL A 375 -28.42 3.94 6.32
N VAL A 376 -27.61 3.33 5.49
CA VAL A 376 -26.68 4.03 4.61
C VAL A 376 -26.93 3.61 3.16
N LEU A 377 -27.08 4.58 2.28
CA LEU A 377 -27.20 4.38 0.84
C LEU A 377 -26.06 5.14 0.16
N SER A 378 -25.39 4.54 -0.81
CA SER A 378 -24.42 5.26 -1.60
C SER A 378 -24.42 4.88 -3.07
N ALA A 379 -24.01 5.84 -3.90
CA ALA A 379 -23.73 5.67 -5.31
C ALA A 379 -22.32 6.21 -5.62
N ASP A 380 -21.57 5.47 -6.44
CA ASP A 380 -20.21 5.84 -6.81
C ASP A 380 -19.99 5.66 -8.31
N ALA A 381 -19.20 6.54 -8.90
CA ALA A 381 -18.68 6.40 -10.25
C ALA A 381 -17.17 6.66 -10.24
N ARG A 382 -16.41 5.83 -10.98
CA ARG A 382 -14.97 6.02 -11.13
C ARG A 382 -14.52 5.62 -12.51
N GLN A 383 -13.61 6.38 -13.08
CA GLN A 383 -12.90 6.08 -14.31
C GLN A 383 -11.39 6.07 -14.08
N ASN A 384 -10.74 5.02 -14.51
CA ASN A 384 -9.29 4.89 -14.61
C ASN A 384 -8.89 4.93 -16.07
N SER A 385 -7.78 5.60 -16.40
CA SER A 385 -7.19 5.57 -17.72
C SER A 385 -5.68 5.54 -17.61
N ALA A 386 -5.04 4.76 -18.47
CA ALA A 386 -3.59 4.70 -18.54
C ALA A 386 -3.14 4.50 -19.98
N SER A 387 -1.92 4.97 -20.28
CA SER A 387 -1.20 4.58 -21.47
C SER A 387 0.21 4.12 -21.10
N ASN A 388 0.72 3.14 -21.85
CA ASN A 388 2.09 2.67 -21.76
C ASN A 388 2.81 3.00 -23.07
N ASN A 389 3.90 3.76 -22.97
CA ASN A 389 4.80 4.05 -24.07
C ASN A 389 6.15 3.45 -23.72
N SER A 390 6.52 2.36 -24.34
CA SER A 390 7.80 1.70 -24.09
C SER A 390 8.71 1.65 -25.30
N ASN A 391 10.01 1.71 -25.03
CA ASN A 391 11.04 1.68 -26.04
C ASN A 391 12.16 0.74 -25.61
N THR A 392 12.44 -0.28 -26.39
CA THR A 392 13.54 -1.20 -26.16
C THR A 392 14.75 -0.71 -26.94
N LEU A 393 15.90 -0.63 -26.27
CA LEU A 393 17.12 -0.06 -26.82
C LEU A 393 18.20 -1.14 -26.96
N SER A 394 19.02 -1.03 -28.00
CA SER A 394 20.24 -1.81 -28.16
C SER A 394 21.35 -1.30 -27.24
N ALA A 395 22.43 -2.01 -27.12
CA ALA A 395 23.63 -1.58 -26.38
C ALA A 395 24.24 -0.27 -26.90
N THR A 396 23.92 0.13 -28.13
CA THR A 396 24.33 1.40 -28.73
C THR A 396 23.30 2.52 -28.59
N GLY A 397 22.22 2.28 -27.84
CA GLY A 397 21.13 3.26 -27.60
C GLY A 397 20.14 3.40 -28.77
N VAL A 398 20.25 2.56 -29.79
CA VAL A 398 19.30 2.56 -30.92
C VAL A 398 18.03 1.83 -30.53
N SER A 399 16.86 2.40 -30.85
CA SER A 399 15.56 1.74 -30.64
C SER A 399 15.45 0.49 -31.52
N ILE A 400 15.24 -0.65 -30.88
CA ILE A 400 15.06 -1.97 -31.52
C ILE A 400 13.64 -2.51 -31.37
N GLY A 401 12.79 -1.83 -30.58
CA GLY A 401 11.40 -2.18 -30.40
C GLY A 401 10.65 -1.06 -29.70
N THR A 402 9.39 -0.84 -30.09
CA THR A 402 8.48 0.10 -29.45
C THR A 402 7.17 -0.60 -29.13
N ALA A 403 6.54 -0.24 -28.02
CA ALA A 403 5.18 -0.64 -27.72
C ALA A 403 4.38 0.56 -27.23
N TYR A 404 3.14 0.64 -27.68
CA TYR A 404 2.17 1.63 -27.23
C TYR A 404 0.84 0.95 -26.97
N ALA A 405 0.23 1.28 -25.84
CA ALA A 405 -1.10 0.82 -25.53
C ALA A 405 -1.82 1.87 -24.68
N GLN A 406 -3.13 1.94 -24.84
CA GLN A 406 -4.00 2.75 -24.01
C GLN A 406 -5.18 1.91 -23.55
N GLY A 407 -5.54 2.06 -22.26
CA GLY A 407 -6.68 1.37 -21.67
C GLY A 407 -7.48 2.26 -20.73
N GLN A 408 -8.74 1.92 -20.61
CA GLN A 408 -9.68 2.59 -19.71
C GLN A 408 -10.51 1.56 -18.96
N GLN A 409 -10.87 1.91 -17.72
CA GLN A 409 -11.81 1.16 -16.89
C GLN A 409 -12.83 2.10 -16.29
N GLN A 410 -14.08 1.64 -16.23
CA GLN A 410 -15.19 2.36 -15.62
C GLN A 410 -15.87 1.48 -14.59
N PHE A 411 -16.22 2.07 -13.47
CA PHE A 411 -16.88 1.43 -12.34
C PHE A 411 -18.08 2.29 -11.93
N TYR A 412 -19.24 1.66 -11.79
CA TYR A 412 -20.47 2.29 -11.29
C TYR A 412 -21.02 1.39 -10.19
N GLY A 413 -21.17 1.89 -8.99
CA GLY A 413 -21.58 1.11 -7.82
C GLY A 413 -22.78 1.72 -7.11
N LEU A 414 -23.66 0.85 -6.64
CA LEU A 414 -24.77 1.19 -5.75
C LEU A 414 -24.68 0.30 -4.51
N MET A 415 -24.76 0.89 -3.31
CA MET A 415 -24.63 0.20 -2.03
C MET A 415 -25.78 0.58 -1.10
N GLY A 416 -26.29 -0.43 -0.37
CA GLY A 416 -27.16 -0.27 0.78
C GLY A 416 -26.59 -1.01 2.01
N GLN A 417 -26.66 -0.38 3.18
CA GLN A 417 -26.26 -0.95 4.46
C GLN A 417 -27.32 -0.66 5.51
N LEU A 418 -27.63 -1.68 6.30
CA LEU A 418 -28.52 -1.62 7.44
C LEU A 418 -27.74 -2.02 8.69
N LYS A 419 -27.83 -1.24 9.75
CA LYS A 419 -27.36 -1.59 11.10
C LYS A 419 -28.55 -1.79 12.01
N SER A 420 -28.49 -2.84 12.81
CA SER A 420 -29.52 -3.25 13.74
C SER A 420 -28.90 -3.62 15.07
N LYS A 421 -29.50 -3.15 16.17
CA LYS A 421 -29.17 -3.53 17.53
C LYS A 421 -30.39 -4.14 18.17
N LEU A 422 -30.25 -5.34 18.72
CA LEU A 422 -31.35 -6.04 19.36
C LEU A 422 -31.32 -5.74 20.86
N ASP A 423 -32.35 -5.06 21.38
CA ASP A 423 -32.43 -4.70 22.81
C ASP A 423 -32.59 -5.90 23.75
N VAL A 424 -33.17 -6.99 23.24
CA VAL A 424 -33.48 -8.21 24.04
C VAL A 424 -32.25 -9.10 24.23
N ILE A 425 -31.35 -9.12 23.25
CA ILE A 425 -30.06 -9.81 23.29
C ILE A 425 -29.00 -8.82 22.89
N PRO A 426 -27.85 -8.77 23.56
CA PRO A 426 -26.77 -7.83 23.21
C PRO A 426 -26.09 -8.22 21.89
N LEU A 427 -26.87 -8.22 20.80
CA LEU A 427 -26.47 -8.59 19.45
C LEU A 427 -26.65 -7.42 18.50
N GLU A 428 -25.57 -7.04 17.85
CA GLU A 428 -25.59 -6.09 16.73
C GLU A 428 -25.39 -6.85 15.41
N ALA A 429 -26.12 -6.43 14.39
CA ALA A 429 -26.01 -6.98 13.05
C ALA A 429 -25.81 -5.87 12.03
N THR A 430 -24.89 -6.08 11.09
CA THR A 430 -24.69 -5.21 9.93
C THR A 430 -24.95 -6.05 8.68
N LEU A 431 -25.93 -5.66 7.89
CA LEU A 431 -26.23 -6.24 6.59
C LEU A 431 -25.93 -5.22 5.51
N ALA A 432 -25.07 -5.54 4.56
CA ALA A 432 -24.77 -4.67 3.45
C ALA A 432 -24.76 -5.44 2.13
N ALA A 433 -25.07 -4.77 1.05
CA ALA A 433 -24.91 -5.28 -0.28
C ALA A 433 -24.55 -4.15 -1.24
N ARG A 434 -23.68 -4.48 -2.19
CA ARG A 434 -23.28 -3.55 -3.26
C ARG A 434 -23.33 -4.26 -4.61
N VAL A 435 -23.81 -3.56 -5.62
CA VAL A 435 -23.76 -3.97 -7.01
C VAL A 435 -22.84 -3.03 -7.76
N ASP A 436 -21.86 -3.58 -8.43
CA ASP A 436 -20.91 -2.84 -9.28
C ASP A 436 -21.05 -3.28 -10.73
N GLN A 437 -21.11 -2.31 -11.64
CA GLN A 437 -20.93 -2.50 -13.07
C GLN A 437 -19.49 -2.11 -13.43
N TYR A 438 -18.72 -3.06 -13.89
CA TYR A 438 -17.37 -2.89 -14.40
C TYR A 438 -17.36 -2.93 -15.91
N GLN A 439 -16.57 -2.05 -16.52
CA GLN A 439 -16.28 -2.06 -17.96
C GLN A 439 -14.80 -1.77 -18.19
N SER A 440 -14.16 -2.45 -19.14
CA SER A 440 -12.82 -2.13 -19.61
C SER A 440 -12.75 -2.10 -21.12
N GLN A 441 -11.91 -1.21 -21.63
CA GLN A 441 -11.68 -1.00 -23.07
C GLN A 441 -10.20 -0.76 -23.31
N VAL A 442 -9.65 -1.38 -24.35
CA VAL A 442 -8.29 -1.17 -24.83
C VAL A 442 -8.36 -0.76 -26.29
N PRO A 443 -8.66 0.54 -26.56
CA PRO A 443 -8.93 1.01 -27.91
C PRO A 443 -7.71 0.98 -28.84
N THR A 444 -6.50 1.08 -28.25
CA THR A 444 -5.26 1.11 -29.02
C THR A 444 -4.24 0.21 -28.35
N TYR A 445 -3.72 -0.72 -29.08
CA TYR A 445 -2.63 -1.59 -28.65
C TYR A 445 -1.77 -2.01 -29.83
N TRP A 446 -0.48 -1.70 -29.76
CA TRP A 446 0.50 -2.24 -30.68
C TRP A 446 1.84 -2.45 -30.01
N SER A 447 2.46 -3.55 -30.36
CA SER A 447 3.84 -3.86 -30.02
C SER A 447 4.51 -4.28 -31.32
N GLY A 448 5.61 -3.64 -31.65
CA GLY A 448 6.31 -3.88 -32.90
C GLY A 448 7.81 -4.00 -32.71
N GLY A 449 8.46 -4.73 -33.60
CA GLY A 449 9.90 -4.68 -33.78
C GLY A 449 10.38 -3.26 -34.15
N ALA A 450 11.63 -3.10 -34.55
CA ALA A 450 12.34 -1.82 -34.77
C ALA A 450 11.59 -0.70 -35.53
N ASN A 451 10.48 -1.01 -36.19
CA ASN A 451 9.68 -0.07 -36.99
C ASN A 451 8.21 0.09 -36.58
N GLY A 452 7.79 -0.41 -35.40
CA GLY A 452 6.47 -0.12 -34.82
C GLY A 452 5.23 -0.56 -35.63
N SER A 453 5.35 -1.49 -36.57
CA SER A 453 4.38 -1.68 -37.64
C SER A 453 3.37 -2.83 -37.48
N ASN A 454 3.34 -3.53 -36.32
CA ASN A 454 2.41 -4.63 -36.13
C ASN A 454 1.49 -4.42 -34.91
N PRO A 455 0.18 -4.12 -35.13
CA PRO A 455 -0.78 -4.13 -34.03
C PRO A 455 -0.91 -5.55 -33.47
N LEU A 456 -0.65 -5.74 -32.16
CA LEU A 456 -0.81 -7.03 -31.49
C LEU A 456 -2.30 -7.40 -31.36
N TYR A 457 -3.15 -6.40 -31.17
CA TYR A 457 -4.61 -6.53 -31.14
C TYR A 457 -5.25 -5.44 -32.01
N THR A 458 -5.81 -5.82 -33.12
CA THR A 458 -6.56 -4.90 -33.99
C THR A 458 -7.99 -4.67 -33.48
N ASN A 459 -8.51 -5.59 -32.63
CA ASN A 459 -9.85 -5.53 -32.05
C ASN A 459 -9.81 -6.16 -30.66
N ALA A 460 -9.27 -5.45 -29.67
CA ALA A 460 -9.34 -5.89 -28.30
C ALA A 460 -10.79 -5.94 -27.82
N PRO A 461 -11.22 -7.02 -27.13
CA PRO A 461 -12.60 -7.13 -26.67
C PRO A 461 -12.87 -6.11 -25.57
N ASN A 462 -14.03 -5.46 -25.63
CA ASN A 462 -14.57 -4.75 -24.48
C ASN A 462 -15.07 -5.77 -23.46
N VAL A 463 -14.63 -5.65 -22.23
CA VAL A 463 -15.07 -6.52 -21.12
C VAL A 463 -16.07 -5.76 -20.27
N SER A 464 -17.19 -6.41 -19.96
CA SER A 464 -18.22 -5.89 -19.06
C SER A 464 -18.60 -6.98 -18.05
N ALA A 465 -18.72 -6.61 -16.77
CA ALA A 465 -19.07 -7.53 -15.70
C ALA A 465 -19.90 -6.82 -14.62
N THR A 466 -20.95 -7.49 -14.16
CA THR A 466 -21.70 -7.08 -12.98
C THR A 466 -21.22 -7.90 -11.78
N LYS A 467 -20.89 -7.24 -10.67
CA LYS A 467 -20.42 -7.86 -9.43
C LYS A 467 -21.36 -7.53 -8.28
N LEU A 468 -21.71 -8.56 -7.51
CA LEU A 468 -22.47 -8.43 -6.27
C LEU A 468 -21.54 -8.70 -5.11
N SER A 469 -21.50 -7.79 -4.14
CA SER A 469 -20.68 -7.88 -2.93
C SER A 469 -21.56 -7.78 -1.69
N PRO A 470 -22.20 -8.90 -1.23
CA PRO A 470 -22.92 -8.93 0.03
C PRO A 470 -21.95 -9.03 1.21
N ASN A 471 -22.40 -8.53 2.37
CA ASN A 471 -21.71 -8.66 3.66
C ASN A 471 -22.74 -8.80 4.76
N LEU A 472 -22.50 -9.76 5.66
CA LEU A 472 -23.23 -9.90 6.93
C LEU A 472 -22.19 -9.94 8.05
N GLY A 473 -22.29 -8.98 8.97
CA GLY A 473 -21.50 -8.92 10.18
C GLY A 473 -22.36 -9.04 11.41
N LEU A 474 -21.88 -9.77 12.41
CA LEU A 474 -22.56 -9.97 13.72
C LEU A 474 -21.57 -9.67 14.82
N LEU A 475 -22.04 -8.98 15.86
CA LEU A 475 -21.30 -8.70 17.10
C LEU A 475 -22.19 -9.06 18.29
N TYR A 476 -21.74 -9.99 19.11
CA TYR A 476 -22.41 -10.40 20.34
C TYR A 476 -21.61 -9.98 21.57
N GLN A 477 -22.14 -9.04 22.34
CA GLN A 477 -21.52 -8.53 23.57
C GLN A 477 -21.86 -9.46 24.74
N ALA A 478 -21.04 -10.49 24.96
CA ALA A 478 -21.28 -11.51 25.98
C ALA A 478 -21.18 -10.94 27.41
N THR A 479 -20.23 -10.05 27.64
CA THR A 479 -20.08 -9.23 28.86
C THR A 479 -19.68 -7.81 28.48
N LYS A 480 -19.44 -6.95 29.48
CA LYS A 480 -18.88 -5.60 29.21
C LYS A 480 -17.46 -5.66 28.66
N GLU A 481 -16.75 -6.73 28.95
CA GLU A 481 -15.34 -6.94 28.60
C GLU A 481 -15.15 -7.89 27.41
N LEU A 482 -16.12 -8.80 27.14
CA LEU A 482 -15.97 -9.88 26.18
C LEU A 482 -17.01 -9.80 25.06
N ASP A 483 -16.50 -9.65 23.84
CA ASP A 483 -17.30 -9.68 22.62
C ASP A 483 -16.90 -10.86 21.73
N PHE A 484 -17.90 -11.38 21.02
CA PHE A 484 -17.72 -12.31 19.90
C PHE A 484 -18.22 -11.66 18.62
N ARG A 485 -17.43 -11.74 17.57
CA ARG A 485 -17.77 -11.16 16.27
C ARG A 485 -17.60 -12.19 15.16
N GLY A 486 -18.38 -12.03 14.11
CA GLY A 486 -18.29 -12.84 12.91
C GLY A 486 -18.72 -12.08 11.68
N ALA A 487 -18.12 -12.38 10.56
CA ALA A 487 -18.51 -11.80 9.28
C ALA A 487 -18.42 -12.82 8.15
N VAL A 488 -19.33 -12.69 7.18
CA VAL A 488 -19.30 -13.41 5.90
C VAL A 488 -19.42 -12.37 4.80
N TYR A 489 -18.55 -12.45 3.80
CA TYR A 489 -18.46 -11.42 2.76
C TYR A 489 -18.05 -11.98 1.41
N GLN A 490 -18.50 -11.30 0.36
CA GLN A 490 -17.97 -11.47 -0.99
C GLN A 490 -17.33 -10.16 -1.46
N GLY A 491 -16.37 -10.30 -2.37
CA GLY A 491 -15.69 -9.16 -2.97
C GLY A 491 -15.15 -9.49 -4.34
N PHE A 492 -14.66 -8.48 -5.01
CA PHE A 492 -14.02 -8.62 -6.31
C PHE A 492 -12.84 -7.67 -6.45
N HIS A 493 -11.95 -8.02 -7.39
CA HIS A 493 -10.85 -7.18 -7.82
C HIS A 493 -10.77 -7.17 -9.34
N ALA A 494 -10.80 -5.98 -9.95
CA ALA A 494 -10.60 -5.82 -11.38
C ALA A 494 -9.11 -5.93 -11.73
N PRO A 495 -8.74 -6.50 -12.89
CA PRO A 495 -7.35 -6.51 -13.35
C PRO A 495 -6.79 -5.08 -13.38
N GLY A 496 -5.54 -4.88 -12.96
CA GLY A 496 -4.87 -3.60 -13.14
C GLY A 496 -4.71 -3.25 -14.62
N LEU A 497 -4.69 -1.98 -14.98
CA LEU A 497 -4.46 -1.57 -16.37
C LEU A 497 -3.13 -2.10 -16.91
N ASN A 498 -2.11 -2.24 -16.06
CA ASN A 498 -0.87 -2.92 -16.40
C ASN A 498 -1.08 -4.32 -17.02
N ASN A 499 -1.99 -5.13 -16.47
CA ASN A 499 -2.29 -6.46 -16.98
C ASN A 499 -3.04 -6.43 -18.32
N LEU A 500 -3.77 -5.35 -18.59
CA LEU A 500 -4.58 -5.17 -19.80
C LEU A 500 -3.80 -4.60 -20.97
N ILE A 501 -2.80 -3.72 -20.70
CA ILE A 501 -2.18 -2.92 -21.77
C ILE A 501 -0.66 -3.06 -21.86
N ARG A 502 0.05 -3.46 -20.79
CA ARG A 502 1.52 -3.45 -20.80
C ARG A 502 2.09 -4.81 -21.14
N SER A 503 2.69 -4.91 -22.32
CA SER A 503 3.55 -6.03 -22.68
C SER A 503 5.02 -5.63 -22.68
N TYR A 504 5.90 -6.54 -22.29
CA TYR A 504 7.33 -6.27 -22.24
C TYR A 504 8.15 -7.52 -22.58
N GLY A 505 9.34 -7.31 -23.12
CA GLY A 505 10.28 -8.32 -23.56
C GLY A 505 11.17 -7.77 -24.67
N ALA A 506 12.12 -8.56 -25.15
CA ALA A 506 12.94 -8.23 -26.29
C ALA A 506 12.82 -9.32 -27.38
N PRO A 507 12.97 -8.98 -28.67
CA PRO A 507 12.96 -9.96 -29.76
C PRO A 507 13.93 -11.12 -29.49
N GLY A 508 13.44 -12.36 -29.64
CA GLY A 508 14.18 -13.57 -29.35
C GLY A 508 14.32 -13.94 -27.86
N SER A 509 13.67 -13.18 -26.96
CA SER A 509 13.66 -13.45 -25.53
C SER A 509 12.27 -13.89 -25.03
N SER A 510 12.14 -14.08 -23.72
CA SER A 510 10.85 -14.27 -23.09
C SER A 510 10.06 -12.97 -23.08
N TYR A 511 8.84 -13.01 -23.62
CA TYR A 511 7.86 -11.92 -23.54
C TYR A 511 6.83 -12.18 -22.46
N SER A 512 6.40 -11.11 -21.80
CA SER A 512 5.22 -11.10 -20.95
C SER A 512 4.14 -10.23 -21.62
N PHE A 513 3.05 -10.88 -22.05
CA PHE A 513 1.97 -10.22 -22.78
C PHE A 513 0.85 -9.82 -21.85
N SER A 514 0.35 -8.60 -22.03
CA SER A 514 -0.92 -8.16 -21.45
C SER A 514 -2.10 -8.91 -22.12
N ASN A 515 -3.26 -8.86 -21.47
CA ASN A 515 -4.47 -9.48 -22.00
C ASN A 515 -5.70 -8.60 -21.76
N PRO A 516 -6.22 -7.93 -22.80
CA PRO A 516 -7.41 -7.09 -22.71
C PRO A 516 -8.69 -7.85 -22.35
N ALA A 517 -8.70 -9.18 -22.49
CA ALA A 517 -9.87 -10.02 -22.22
C ALA A 517 -10.01 -10.46 -20.76
N LEU A 518 -9.14 -10.00 -19.86
CA LEU A 518 -9.20 -10.34 -18.44
C LEU A 518 -10.49 -9.86 -17.79
N THR A 519 -11.05 -10.71 -16.96
CA THR A 519 -12.24 -10.44 -16.15
C THR A 519 -11.89 -10.22 -14.68
N PRO A 520 -12.76 -9.56 -13.90
CA PRO A 520 -12.52 -9.40 -12.47
C PRO A 520 -12.47 -10.72 -11.72
N GLU A 521 -11.51 -10.80 -10.78
CA GLU A 521 -11.40 -11.85 -9.78
C GLU A 521 -12.57 -11.82 -8.81
N ASN A 522 -12.89 -12.94 -8.16
CA ASN A 522 -13.93 -12.99 -7.14
C ASN A 522 -13.33 -13.53 -5.84
N MET A 523 -13.86 -13.09 -4.71
CA MET A 523 -13.52 -13.62 -3.40
C MET A 523 -14.79 -13.93 -2.60
N PHE A 524 -14.74 -15.04 -1.87
CA PHE A 524 -15.66 -15.37 -0.79
C PHE A 524 -14.85 -15.59 0.48
N GLY A 525 -15.28 -14.99 1.60
CA GLY A 525 -14.58 -15.14 2.86
C GLY A 525 -15.50 -15.09 4.06
N TYR A 526 -15.00 -15.63 5.17
CA TYR A 526 -15.64 -15.54 6.48
C TYR A 526 -14.60 -15.47 7.58
N GLU A 527 -14.99 -14.88 8.70
CA GLU A 527 -14.15 -14.79 9.89
C GLU A 527 -14.98 -14.87 11.17
N LEU A 528 -14.34 -15.37 12.21
CA LEU A 528 -14.83 -15.40 13.58
C LEU A 528 -13.75 -14.85 14.50
N GLY A 529 -14.14 -14.02 15.46
CA GLY A 529 -13.22 -13.42 16.40
C GLY A 529 -13.81 -13.27 17.79
N SER A 530 -12.92 -13.01 18.73
CA SER A 530 -13.25 -12.68 20.11
C SER A 530 -12.35 -11.55 20.57
N ASP A 531 -12.93 -10.56 21.21
CA ASP A 531 -12.25 -9.39 21.74
C ASP A 531 -12.50 -9.32 23.23
N TYR A 532 -11.44 -9.37 24.02
CA TYR A 532 -11.49 -9.18 25.47
C TYR A 532 -10.79 -7.88 25.84
N ARG A 533 -11.53 -6.97 26.48
CA ARG A 533 -11.08 -5.63 26.86
C ARG A 533 -11.22 -5.42 28.35
N TRP A 534 -10.22 -4.80 28.95
CA TRP A 534 -10.23 -4.36 30.34
C TRP A 534 -9.56 -2.99 30.46
N ASN A 535 -9.63 -2.36 31.61
CA ASN A 535 -9.18 -0.96 31.78
C ASN A 535 -7.75 -0.68 31.31
N SER A 536 -6.84 -1.64 31.45
CA SER A 536 -5.42 -1.48 31.10
C SER A 536 -5.01 -2.18 29.82
N GLY A 537 -5.96 -2.71 29.02
CA GLY A 537 -5.55 -3.38 27.79
C GLY A 537 -6.66 -4.13 27.07
N PHE A 538 -6.24 -4.82 26.03
CA PHE A 538 -7.12 -5.71 25.25
C PHE A 538 -6.37 -6.86 24.62
N VAL A 539 -7.10 -7.91 24.28
CA VAL A 539 -6.65 -9.01 23.40
C VAL A 539 -7.74 -9.28 22.37
N GLN A 540 -7.34 -9.31 21.11
CA GLN A 540 -8.20 -9.68 19.98
C GLN A 540 -7.64 -10.92 19.30
N VAL A 541 -8.51 -11.89 19.02
CA VAL A 541 -8.17 -13.11 18.26
C VAL A 541 -9.16 -13.27 17.13
N THR A 542 -8.67 -13.57 15.92
CA THR A 542 -9.52 -13.79 14.74
C THR A 542 -9.02 -14.97 13.93
N GLY A 543 -9.89 -15.93 13.66
CA GLY A 543 -9.70 -16.96 12.64
C GLY A 543 -10.40 -16.57 11.35
N TYR A 544 -9.78 -16.76 10.20
CA TYR A 544 -10.35 -16.40 8.90
C TYR A 544 -10.11 -17.45 7.82
N VAL A 545 -10.99 -17.46 6.82
CA VAL A 545 -10.81 -18.17 5.55
C VAL A 545 -11.27 -17.26 4.41
N ALA A 546 -10.48 -17.17 3.36
CA ALA A 546 -10.80 -16.43 2.13
C ALA A 546 -10.42 -17.27 0.91
N GLN A 547 -11.33 -17.40 -0.04
CA GLN A 547 -11.14 -18.13 -1.30
C GLN A 547 -11.21 -17.14 -2.45
N VAL A 548 -10.19 -17.11 -3.30
CA VAL A 548 -10.14 -16.30 -4.52
C VAL A 548 -10.24 -17.21 -5.73
N SER A 549 -11.15 -16.89 -6.63
CA SER A 549 -11.32 -17.56 -7.92
C SER A 549 -11.11 -16.59 -9.07
N ASN A 550 -10.78 -17.13 -10.24
CA ASN A 550 -10.41 -16.34 -11.42
C ASN A 550 -9.21 -15.41 -11.19
N ALA A 551 -8.27 -15.79 -10.34
CA ALA A 551 -7.09 -14.98 -10.06
C ALA A 551 -6.27 -14.73 -11.33
N VAL A 552 -5.85 -13.49 -11.52
CA VAL A 552 -5.05 -13.05 -12.66
C VAL A 552 -3.59 -13.40 -12.41
N VAL A 553 -3.02 -14.21 -13.30
CA VAL A 553 -1.62 -14.65 -13.23
C VAL A 553 -1.00 -14.68 -14.62
N ALA A 554 0.32 -14.55 -14.69
CA ALA A 554 1.08 -14.80 -15.91
C ALA A 554 1.14 -16.32 -16.19
N THR A 555 0.67 -16.75 -17.36
CA THR A 555 0.65 -18.16 -17.80
C THR A 555 1.62 -18.37 -18.95
N THR A 556 2.43 -19.42 -18.88
CA THR A 556 3.33 -19.78 -19.98
C THR A 556 2.54 -20.26 -21.19
N MET A 557 2.85 -19.75 -22.36
CA MET A 557 2.18 -20.12 -23.60
C MET A 557 2.87 -21.31 -24.25
N THR A 558 2.06 -22.27 -24.75
CA THR A 558 2.61 -23.38 -25.55
C THR A 558 2.87 -22.91 -26.98
N PRO A 559 4.10 -23.04 -27.51
CA PRO A 559 4.42 -22.71 -28.88
C PRO A 559 3.47 -23.39 -29.88
N GLY A 560 2.94 -22.64 -30.84
CA GLY A 560 1.99 -23.14 -31.84
C GLY A 560 0.55 -23.26 -31.37
N SER A 561 0.22 -22.98 -30.12
CA SER A 561 -1.17 -22.91 -29.66
C SER A 561 -1.91 -21.69 -30.25
N ALA A 562 -3.23 -21.70 -30.21
CA ALA A 562 -4.03 -20.57 -30.68
C ALA A 562 -3.66 -19.25 -29.99
N THR A 563 -3.45 -19.29 -28.67
CA THR A 563 -2.98 -18.16 -27.87
C THR A 563 -1.60 -17.69 -28.31
N TRP A 564 -0.65 -18.62 -28.50
CA TRP A 564 0.67 -18.29 -29.02
C TRP A 564 0.56 -17.59 -30.38
N ASN A 565 -0.15 -18.18 -31.33
CA ASN A 565 -0.29 -17.66 -32.69
C ASN A 565 -1.01 -16.31 -32.76
N SER A 566 -1.81 -15.97 -31.73
CA SER A 566 -2.50 -14.67 -31.67
C SER A 566 -1.56 -13.51 -31.27
N VAL A 567 -0.49 -13.77 -30.52
CA VAL A 567 0.39 -12.72 -29.99
C VAL A 567 1.84 -12.83 -30.45
N CYS A 568 2.35 -14.03 -30.74
CA CYS A 568 3.71 -14.28 -31.18
C CYS A 568 3.80 -14.32 -32.71
N ASN A 569 4.39 -13.30 -33.29
CA ASN A 569 4.65 -13.19 -34.73
C ASN A 569 6.15 -13.32 -35.05
N ALA A 570 6.50 -13.38 -36.34
CA ALA A 570 7.88 -13.51 -36.78
C ALA A 570 8.79 -12.34 -36.37
N ALA A 571 8.21 -11.14 -36.15
CA ALA A 571 8.96 -9.97 -35.73
C ALA A 571 9.32 -10.02 -34.23
N LEU A 572 8.48 -10.63 -33.37
CA LEU A 572 8.71 -10.74 -31.94
C LEU A 572 9.63 -11.90 -31.59
N GLN A 573 9.67 -12.97 -32.42
CA GLN A 573 10.49 -14.16 -32.18
C GLN A 573 10.39 -14.68 -30.74
N CYS A 574 9.15 -14.89 -30.25
CA CYS A 574 8.90 -15.30 -28.87
C CYS A 574 9.65 -16.58 -28.50
N SER A 575 10.18 -16.62 -27.28
CA SER A 575 10.73 -17.85 -26.72
C SER A 575 9.65 -18.74 -26.12
N SER A 576 9.95 -20.03 -25.93
CA SER A 576 9.03 -21.00 -25.31
C SER A 576 8.66 -20.68 -23.85
N THR A 577 9.35 -19.72 -23.25
CA THR A 577 9.08 -19.23 -21.88
C THR A 577 8.24 -17.96 -21.86
N SER A 578 7.74 -17.51 -23.03
CA SER A 578 6.86 -16.33 -23.09
C SER A 578 5.52 -16.60 -22.41
N THR A 579 5.01 -15.58 -21.74
CA THR A 579 3.79 -15.65 -20.91
C THR A 579 2.73 -14.67 -21.37
N ILE A 580 1.48 -14.93 -21.01
CA ILE A 580 0.34 -14.02 -21.15
C ILE A 580 -0.46 -14.01 -19.84
N TYR A 581 -1.03 -12.88 -19.45
CA TYR A 581 -1.92 -12.85 -18.31
C TYR A 581 -3.23 -13.58 -18.59
N GLY A 582 -3.71 -14.36 -17.60
CA GLY A 582 -4.96 -15.13 -17.67
C GLY A 582 -5.66 -15.22 -16.33
N ASN A 583 -6.98 -15.37 -16.33
CA ASN A 583 -7.77 -15.72 -15.15
C ASN A 583 -7.63 -17.24 -14.87
N SER A 584 -6.46 -17.69 -14.48
CA SER A 584 -6.04 -19.09 -14.59
C SER A 584 -5.63 -19.72 -13.25
N GLN A 585 -5.98 -19.11 -12.12
CA GLN A 585 -5.74 -19.69 -10.79
C GLN A 585 -6.90 -19.47 -9.83
N SER A 586 -6.99 -20.37 -8.85
CA SER A 586 -7.74 -20.13 -7.61
C SER A 586 -6.82 -20.40 -6.42
N LEU A 587 -7.03 -19.66 -5.34
CA LEU A 587 -6.26 -19.79 -4.12
C LEU A 587 -7.18 -19.71 -2.89
N GLN A 588 -6.73 -20.30 -1.80
CA GLN A 588 -7.35 -20.17 -0.50
C GLN A 588 -6.32 -19.67 0.49
N SER A 589 -6.67 -18.65 1.24
CA SER A 589 -5.93 -18.18 2.40
C SER A 589 -6.74 -18.47 3.66
N SER A 590 -6.10 -19.02 4.68
CA SER A 590 -6.68 -19.23 6.00
C SER A 590 -5.65 -18.93 7.08
N GLY A 591 -6.09 -18.49 8.25
CA GLY A 591 -5.13 -18.12 9.27
C GLY A 591 -5.75 -17.72 10.60
N LEU A 592 -4.84 -17.39 11.51
CA LEU A 592 -5.13 -16.87 12.85
C LEU A 592 -4.40 -15.55 13.03
N GLU A 593 -5.10 -14.55 13.53
CA GLU A 593 -4.59 -13.23 13.86
C GLU A 593 -4.75 -13.00 15.36
N LEU A 594 -3.71 -12.48 16.01
CA LEU A 594 -3.73 -12.04 17.38
C LEU A 594 -3.18 -10.62 17.45
N GLN A 595 -3.85 -9.79 18.22
CA GLN A 595 -3.43 -8.44 18.56
C GLN A 595 -3.69 -8.18 20.05
N ALA A 596 -2.72 -7.60 20.73
CA ALA A 596 -2.83 -7.33 22.16
C ALA A 596 -2.13 -6.02 22.51
N HIS A 597 -2.68 -5.35 23.52
CA HIS A 597 -2.06 -4.21 24.19
C HIS A 597 -2.25 -4.36 25.70
N TYR A 598 -1.25 -3.99 26.49
CA TYR A 598 -1.32 -4.01 27.94
C TYR A 598 -0.49 -2.90 28.59
N ASP A 599 -1.15 -2.01 29.33
CA ASP A 599 -0.52 -1.07 30.25
C ASP A 599 -0.10 -1.80 31.52
N ILE A 600 1.16 -2.24 31.60
CA ILE A 600 1.72 -2.97 32.74
C ILE A 600 1.69 -2.09 33.99
N SER A 601 1.96 -0.79 33.80
CA SER A 601 1.91 0.23 34.82
C SER A 601 1.86 1.62 34.17
N SER A 602 1.73 2.69 34.97
CA SER A 602 1.84 4.07 34.47
C SER A 602 3.15 4.42 33.78
N LYS A 603 4.16 3.54 33.82
CA LYS A 603 5.48 3.73 33.19
C LYS A 603 5.79 2.72 32.09
N TRP A 604 5.04 1.66 31.96
CA TRP A 604 5.34 0.57 31.04
C TRP A 604 4.10 0.12 30.31
N ALA A 605 4.17 0.09 28.99
CA ALA A 605 3.17 -0.51 28.11
C ALA A 605 3.82 -1.53 27.17
N THR A 606 3.05 -2.51 26.71
CA THR A 606 3.50 -3.51 25.75
C THR A 606 2.41 -3.76 24.70
N ASP A 607 2.86 -3.98 23.47
CA ASP A 607 2.02 -4.31 22.32
C ASP A 607 2.50 -5.61 21.71
N GLY A 608 1.58 -6.38 21.16
CA GLY A 608 1.92 -7.62 20.49
C GLY A 608 1.00 -7.92 19.33
N THR A 609 1.57 -8.41 18.23
CA THR A 609 0.82 -8.97 17.12
C THR A 609 1.40 -10.31 16.73
N TYR A 610 0.55 -11.24 16.34
CA TYR A 610 0.96 -12.52 15.73
C TYR A 610 0.00 -12.88 14.62
N THR A 611 0.54 -13.47 13.58
CA THR A 611 -0.23 -14.00 12.46
C THR A 611 0.33 -15.34 12.03
N HIS A 612 -0.56 -16.31 11.90
CA HIS A 612 -0.34 -17.52 11.13
C HIS A 612 -1.18 -17.46 9.86
N THR A 613 -0.56 -17.60 8.70
CA THR A 613 -1.23 -17.55 7.39
C THR A 613 -0.83 -18.74 6.53
N ASN A 614 -1.80 -19.48 6.05
CA ASN A 614 -1.62 -20.57 5.09
C ASN A 614 -2.37 -20.19 3.79
N THR A 615 -1.62 -19.81 2.74
CA THR A 615 -2.18 -19.47 1.43
C THR A 615 -1.73 -20.49 0.41
N VAL A 616 -2.66 -21.23 -0.15
CA VAL A 616 -2.39 -22.33 -1.08
C VAL A 616 -3.15 -22.17 -2.38
N LEU A 617 -2.56 -22.64 -3.48
CA LEU A 617 -3.26 -22.79 -4.75
C LEU A 617 -4.24 -23.97 -4.68
N THR A 618 -5.49 -23.71 -5.07
CA THR A 618 -6.56 -24.74 -5.04
C THR A 618 -6.95 -25.23 -6.43
N TRP A 619 -6.69 -24.42 -7.46
CA TRP A 619 -7.00 -24.77 -8.84
C TRP A 619 -6.07 -24.05 -9.82
N LEU A 620 -5.77 -24.72 -10.94
CA LEU A 620 -4.95 -24.21 -12.04
C LEU A 620 -5.71 -24.35 -13.36
N GLY A 621 -5.75 -23.27 -14.13
CA GLY A 621 -6.30 -23.25 -15.47
C GLY A 621 -5.32 -23.69 -16.54
N ALA A 622 -5.78 -23.73 -17.76
CA ALA A 622 -4.94 -24.07 -18.92
C ALA A 622 -3.75 -23.10 -19.06
N GLY A 623 -2.59 -23.62 -19.38
CA GLY A 623 -1.35 -22.85 -19.55
C GLY A 623 -0.58 -22.58 -18.26
N VAL A 624 -1.10 -22.92 -17.09
CA VAL A 624 -0.37 -22.88 -15.83
C VAL A 624 0.31 -24.22 -15.58
N SER A 625 1.62 -24.21 -15.44
CA SER A 625 2.38 -25.43 -15.16
C SER A 625 2.12 -25.95 -13.74
N PRO A 626 1.54 -27.15 -13.54
CA PRO A 626 1.35 -27.71 -12.21
C PRO A 626 2.66 -28.08 -11.52
N THR A 627 3.74 -28.29 -12.28
CA THR A 627 5.08 -28.52 -11.73
C THR A 627 5.65 -27.25 -11.10
N LEU A 628 5.44 -26.09 -11.72
CA LEU A 628 5.88 -24.81 -11.19
C LEU A 628 4.97 -24.22 -10.12
N ASN A 629 3.71 -24.67 -10.12
CA ASN A 629 2.65 -24.16 -9.23
C ASN A 629 1.85 -25.35 -8.64
N PRO A 630 2.46 -26.18 -7.79
CA PRO A 630 1.75 -27.34 -7.25
C PRO A 630 0.58 -26.88 -6.36
N THR A 631 -0.59 -27.47 -6.61
CA THR A 631 -1.77 -27.23 -5.75
C THR A 631 -1.54 -27.78 -4.35
N GLY A 632 -2.07 -27.08 -3.34
CA GLY A 632 -1.88 -27.42 -1.93
C GLY A 632 -0.56 -26.90 -1.33
N SER A 633 0.39 -26.42 -2.15
CA SER A 633 1.61 -25.80 -1.63
C SER A 633 1.38 -24.35 -1.21
N GLN A 634 2.11 -23.92 -0.15
CA GLN A 634 2.13 -22.52 0.29
C GLN A 634 2.60 -21.62 -0.87
N LEU A 635 1.89 -20.54 -1.09
CA LEU A 635 2.20 -19.57 -2.13
C LEU A 635 3.58 -18.94 -1.88
N GLY A 636 4.38 -18.80 -2.94
CA GLY A 636 5.66 -18.10 -2.87
C GLY A 636 5.49 -16.64 -2.41
N GLY A 637 6.46 -16.12 -1.68
CA GLY A 637 6.46 -14.75 -1.15
C GLY A 637 5.56 -14.52 0.08
N VAL A 638 4.89 -15.55 0.62
CA VAL A 638 4.02 -15.42 1.79
C VAL A 638 4.62 -16.18 2.98
N PRO A 639 5.12 -15.48 4.03
CA PRO A 639 5.57 -16.15 5.27
C PRO A 639 4.38 -16.69 6.06
N GLN A 640 4.49 -17.94 6.56
CA GLN A 640 3.42 -18.56 7.33
C GLN A 640 3.24 -17.96 8.72
N ASN A 641 4.33 -17.53 9.35
CA ASN A 641 4.32 -16.99 10.70
C ASN A 641 5.01 -15.65 10.74
N MET A 642 4.38 -14.67 11.35
CA MET A 642 4.96 -13.37 11.60
C MET A 642 4.42 -12.77 12.89
N GLY A 643 5.17 -11.89 13.50
CA GLY A 643 4.72 -11.20 14.70
C GLY A 643 5.63 -10.06 15.11
N THR A 644 5.08 -9.19 15.92
CA THR A 644 5.80 -8.06 16.51
C THR A 644 5.50 -8.01 18.01
N VAL A 645 6.50 -7.72 18.80
CA VAL A 645 6.34 -7.40 20.22
C VAL A 645 7.04 -6.07 20.46
N GLY A 646 6.31 -5.12 21.01
CA GLY A 646 6.79 -3.80 21.41
C GLY A 646 6.73 -3.61 22.92
N ILE A 647 7.63 -2.79 23.43
CA ILE A 647 7.61 -2.31 24.81
C ILE A 647 7.92 -0.82 24.81
N THR A 648 7.12 -0.06 25.54
CA THR A 648 7.31 1.38 25.72
C THR A 648 7.52 1.69 27.20
N TYR A 649 8.59 2.42 27.48
CA TYR A 649 8.92 2.92 28.80
C TYR A 649 8.80 4.43 28.87
N TYR A 650 8.07 4.93 29.85
CA TYR A 650 7.85 6.35 30.17
C TYR A 650 8.63 6.72 31.44
N PRO A 651 9.94 7.08 31.34
CA PRO A 651 10.72 7.47 32.52
C PRO A 651 10.15 8.71 33.21
N THR A 652 9.62 9.63 32.43
CA THR A 652 8.94 10.86 32.88
C THR A 652 7.76 11.18 31.94
N SER A 653 6.93 12.15 32.31
CA SER A 653 5.85 12.68 31.42
C SER A 653 6.40 13.39 30.16
N LYS A 654 7.70 13.65 30.06
CA LYS A 654 8.38 14.32 28.94
C LYS A 654 9.18 13.37 28.07
N ALA A 655 9.26 12.10 28.42
CA ALA A 655 10.11 11.16 27.70
C ALA A 655 9.46 9.80 27.57
N ASN A 656 9.62 9.20 26.39
CA ASN A 656 9.33 7.78 26.18
C ASN A 656 10.46 7.11 25.40
N ILE A 657 10.59 5.81 25.60
CA ILE A 657 11.51 4.93 24.87
C ILE A 657 10.71 3.71 24.44
N THR A 658 10.56 3.51 23.16
CA THR A 658 9.89 2.35 22.56
C THR A 658 10.92 1.45 21.91
N ALA A 659 10.83 0.15 22.13
CA ALA A 659 11.61 -0.86 21.43
C ALA A 659 10.67 -1.94 20.91
N ASN A 660 10.87 -2.39 19.66
CA ASN A 660 10.07 -3.42 19.06
C ASN A 660 10.94 -4.50 18.38
N VAL A 661 10.56 -5.74 18.58
CA VAL A 661 11.12 -6.90 17.88
C VAL A 661 10.09 -7.37 16.85
N ARG A 662 10.47 -7.41 15.58
CA ARG A 662 9.66 -7.98 14.51
C ARG A 662 10.28 -9.28 14.04
N TYR A 663 9.48 -10.35 14.03
CA TYR A 663 9.84 -11.68 13.53
C TYR A 663 9.07 -11.99 12.24
N ILE A 664 9.78 -12.48 11.23
CA ILE A 664 9.22 -13.05 10.00
C ILE A 664 9.73 -14.48 9.87
N GLY A 665 8.82 -15.41 9.76
CA GLY A 665 9.11 -16.83 9.57
C GLY A 665 9.68 -17.15 8.20
N ASN A 666 10.10 -18.39 8.00
CA ASN A 666 10.54 -18.87 6.70
C ASN A 666 9.44 -18.69 5.64
N SER A 667 9.85 -18.37 4.45
CA SER A 667 9.01 -18.34 3.25
C SER A 667 9.77 -18.93 2.07
N TRP A 668 9.13 -18.96 0.92
CA TRP A 668 9.71 -19.45 -0.33
C TRP A 668 9.60 -18.36 -1.39
N MET A 669 10.60 -18.23 -2.26
CA MET A 669 10.49 -17.38 -3.45
C MET A 669 9.42 -17.89 -4.41
N ASP A 670 9.36 -19.20 -4.54
CA ASP A 670 8.58 -19.95 -5.55
C ASP A 670 7.58 -20.88 -4.88
N THR A 671 6.50 -21.15 -5.57
CA THR A 671 5.45 -22.08 -5.10
C THR A 671 5.92 -23.55 -5.14
N GLN A 672 7.00 -23.86 -5.84
CA GLN A 672 7.65 -25.19 -5.84
C GLN A 672 8.44 -25.48 -4.56
N HIS A 673 8.70 -24.45 -3.73
CA HIS A 673 9.54 -24.55 -2.54
C HIS A 673 10.99 -24.96 -2.82
N THR A 674 11.55 -24.49 -3.94
CA THR A 674 12.95 -24.78 -4.31
C THR A 674 13.92 -23.68 -3.84
N LEU A 675 13.41 -22.46 -3.62
CA LEU A 675 14.18 -21.28 -3.26
C LEU A 675 13.75 -20.73 -1.89
N PRO A 676 14.40 -21.14 -0.79
CA PRO A 676 14.01 -20.73 0.55
C PRO A 676 14.42 -19.29 0.86
N VAL A 677 13.54 -18.57 1.54
CA VAL A 677 13.82 -17.29 2.21
C VAL A 677 13.87 -17.55 3.72
N PRO A 678 15.05 -17.46 4.35
CA PRO A 678 15.21 -17.76 5.77
C PRO A 678 14.43 -16.77 6.67
N SER A 679 14.00 -17.27 7.82
CA SER A 679 13.41 -16.43 8.86
C SER A 679 14.41 -15.41 9.41
N TYR A 680 13.88 -14.28 9.86
CA TYR A 680 14.67 -13.26 10.51
C TYR A 680 13.89 -12.54 11.61
N ALA A 681 14.64 -11.91 12.53
CA ALA A 681 14.11 -10.97 13.48
C ALA A 681 14.93 -9.67 13.44
N THR A 682 14.26 -8.55 13.51
CA THR A 682 14.88 -7.22 13.62
C THR A 682 14.42 -6.53 14.88
N LEU A 683 15.30 -5.73 15.48
CA LEU A 683 15.04 -4.89 16.64
C LEU A 683 15.06 -3.42 16.19
N GLY A 684 13.96 -2.71 16.42
CA GLY A 684 13.87 -1.27 16.28
C GLY A 684 13.75 -0.59 17.63
N ALA A 685 14.20 0.66 17.73
CA ALA A 685 14.04 1.47 18.93
C ALA A 685 13.84 2.94 18.59
N ARG A 686 13.05 3.63 19.40
CA ARG A 686 12.87 5.08 19.33
C ARG A 686 12.80 5.68 20.72
N ALA A 687 13.46 6.83 20.90
CA ALA A 687 13.36 7.64 22.10
C ALA A 687 12.88 9.03 21.71
N ASN A 688 11.89 9.55 22.41
CA ASN A 688 11.37 10.90 22.28
C ASN A 688 11.57 11.65 23.60
N TYR A 689 11.92 12.93 23.51
CA TYR A 689 12.08 13.82 24.66
C TYR A 689 11.48 15.21 24.36
N GLU A 690 10.47 15.59 25.12
CA GLU A 690 9.89 16.92 25.08
C GLU A 690 10.80 17.91 25.83
N MET A 691 11.63 18.65 25.09
CA MET A 691 12.58 19.60 25.63
C MET A 691 11.88 20.84 26.22
N THR A 692 10.91 21.37 25.49
CA THR A 692 10.01 22.46 25.89
C THR A 692 8.60 22.12 25.41
N PRO A 693 7.53 22.70 25.99
CA PRO A 693 6.18 22.52 25.47
C PRO A 693 6.12 22.73 23.95
N GLY A 694 5.65 21.72 23.21
CA GLY A 694 5.60 21.74 21.76
C GLY A 694 6.90 21.41 21.02
N THR A 695 8.06 21.26 21.71
CA THR A 695 9.33 20.90 21.07
C THR A 695 9.78 19.51 21.50
N THR A 696 9.76 18.55 20.59
CA THR A 696 10.20 17.17 20.83
C THR A 696 11.46 16.85 20.03
N LEU A 697 12.48 16.35 20.72
CA LEU A 697 13.66 15.73 20.09
C LEU A 697 13.44 14.21 20.01
N PHE A 698 13.96 13.58 18.98
CA PHE A 698 13.89 12.14 18.85
C PHE A 698 15.17 11.51 18.30
N LEU A 699 15.40 10.27 18.74
CA LEU A 699 16.39 9.36 18.19
C LEU A 699 15.66 8.08 17.77
N SER A 700 15.83 7.66 16.54
CA SER A 700 15.25 6.43 16.00
C SER A 700 16.34 5.52 15.44
N VAL A 701 16.24 4.24 15.70
CA VAL A 701 17.13 3.20 15.14
C VAL A 701 16.29 2.06 14.60
N VAL A 702 16.40 1.81 13.31
CA VAL A 702 15.83 0.62 12.65
C VAL A 702 16.93 -0.42 12.52
N ASN A 703 16.60 -1.70 12.73
CA ASN A 703 17.54 -2.81 12.69
C ASN A 703 18.78 -2.56 13.59
N LEU A 704 18.54 -2.29 14.87
CA LEU A 704 19.55 -1.90 15.87
C LEU A 704 20.74 -2.87 15.93
N LEU A 705 20.51 -4.16 15.71
CA LEU A 705 21.55 -5.20 15.75
C LEU A 705 22.27 -5.38 14.40
N ASN A 706 21.98 -4.52 13.41
CA ASN A 706 22.50 -4.60 12.04
C ASN A 706 22.41 -6.01 11.45
N ARG A 707 21.25 -6.65 11.64
CA ARG A 707 21.02 -8.00 11.11
C ARG A 707 20.96 -7.96 9.59
N ASN A 708 21.78 -8.77 8.94
CA ASN A 708 21.66 -9.03 7.51
C ASN A 708 20.54 -10.05 7.29
N TYR A 709 19.57 -9.72 6.42
CA TYR A 709 18.43 -10.58 6.11
C TYR A 709 17.95 -10.35 4.67
N ILE A 710 17.27 -11.34 4.13
CA ILE A 710 16.55 -11.21 2.86
C ILE A 710 15.14 -10.77 3.21
N SER A 711 14.71 -9.64 2.68
CA SER A 711 13.37 -9.13 2.90
C SER A 711 12.37 -9.70 1.90
N TYR A 712 12.82 -9.90 0.66
CA TYR A 712 11.97 -10.25 -0.46
C TYR A 712 12.80 -10.88 -1.59
N ALA A 713 12.11 -11.58 -2.47
CA ALA A 713 12.69 -12.10 -3.69
C ALA A 713 11.89 -11.62 -4.90
N ALA A 714 12.54 -10.82 -5.74
CA ALA A 714 11.87 -10.11 -6.84
C ALA A 714 11.46 -11.01 -8.00
N SER A 715 12.12 -12.16 -8.19
CA SER A 715 11.86 -13.03 -9.35
C SER A 715 12.40 -14.44 -9.17
N THR A 716 11.62 -15.42 -9.61
CA THR A 716 12.05 -16.84 -9.68
C THR A 716 12.98 -17.12 -10.84
N SER A 717 13.01 -16.29 -11.87
CA SER A 717 13.82 -16.46 -13.08
C SER A 717 15.12 -15.68 -13.05
N GLN A 718 15.20 -14.69 -12.18
CA GLN A 718 16.38 -13.85 -12.03
C GLN A 718 16.77 -13.89 -10.55
N THR A 719 17.91 -14.27 -10.32
CA THR A 719 18.68 -14.50 -9.13
C THR A 719 18.79 -13.30 -8.19
N GLY A 720 17.68 -12.62 -7.89
CA GLY A 720 17.68 -11.42 -7.11
C GLY A 720 16.93 -11.57 -5.79
N TYR A 721 17.67 -11.82 -4.71
CA TYR A 721 17.14 -11.55 -3.36
C TYR A 721 17.34 -10.07 -3.04
N ILE A 722 16.32 -9.45 -2.49
CA ILE A 722 16.38 -8.09 -1.95
C ILE A 722 16.83 -8.15 -0.49
N VAL A 723 17.93 -7.48 -0.19
CA VAL A 723 18.46 -7.36 1.17
C VAL A 723 17.61 -6.35 1.94
N GLY A 724 17.22 -6.71 3.17
CA GLY A 724 16.47 -5.82 4.03
C GLY A 724 17.29 -4.63 4.51
N GLN A 725 16.61 -3.63 5.03
CA GLN A 725 17.19 -2.38 5.49
C GLN A 725 18.30 -2.64 6.55
N PRO A 726 19.54 -2.15 6.35
CA PRO A 726 20.60 -2.25 7.34
C PRO A 726 20.32 -1.34 8.54
N GLN A 727 21.20 -1.36 9.54
CA GLN A 727 21.07 -0.45 10.67
C GLN A 727 20.97 0.99 10.17
N THR A 728 19.88 1.65 10.52
CA THR A 728 19.59 3.03 10.14
C THR A 728 19.32 3.85 11.39
N VAL A 729 20.15 4.86 11.64
CA VAL A 729 20.02 5.78 12.76
C VAL A 729 19.53 7.12 12.24
N THR A 730 18.52 7.68 12.89
CA THR A 730 17.96 9.00 12.55
C THR A 730 17.80 9.83 13.83
N VAL A 731 18.26 11.05 13.79
CA VAL A 731 18.01 12.05 14.82
C VAL A 731 17.16 13.18 14.24
N GLY A 732 16.31 13.78 15.05
CA GLY A 732 15.48 14.88 14.58
C GLY A 732 14.81 15.64 15.70
N ALA A 733 14.14 16.71 15.26
CA ALA A 733 13.35 17.57 16.11
C ALA A 733 12.00 17.87 15.45
N ARG A 734 10.99 18.07 16.27
CA ARG A 734 9.65 18.47 15.89
C ARG A 734 9.20 19.64 16.77
N VAL A 735 8.68 20.68 16.17
CA VAL A 735 8.15 21.86 16.86
C VAL A 735 6.71 22.07 16.42
N VAL A 736 5.78 22.09 17.38
CA VAL A 736 4.35 22.42 17.20
C VAL A 736 4.11 23.77 17.86
N PHE A 737 3.40 24.69 17.18
CA PHE A 737 3.20 26.08 17.64
C PHE A 737 1.84 26.63 17.23
#